data_8989c6d6f471fc6d29ddc52da44fbbbc
#
_entry.id   8989c6d6f471fc6d29ddc52da44fbbbc
#
_cell.length_a   1.000
_cell.length_b   1.000
_cell.length_c   1.000
_cell.angle_alpha   90.00
_cell.angle_beta   90.00
_cell.angle_gamma   90.00
#
_symmetry.space_group_name_H-M   'P 1'
#
loop_
_entity.id
_entity.type
_entity.pdbx_description
1 polymer ?
#
loop_
_entity_poly.entity_id
_entity_poly.type
_entity_poly.pdbx_seq_one_letter_code
_entity_poly.pdbx_strand_id
1 'polypeptide(L)'
;MTVNARLYSVGGFAVALGIGAALTTGTAVAWADDNAGHDSAASGASSTARVGDDHPAGHTGRPDKPSSSTESARGGHARGYGSTPAQSNDVRSPGGIKPTTNSAGKPSTAPTAASSSGTHTTSNAVVPKPQPATASAAAPAVTTSSHATAAAAALPTVTQSAPAAPSLPNGPAGWFQALIYNPLHAGVEGWINSPLGQGVDGAINRLAGTYVIGNGRTGTVGAPTGTAGGWLFGDGGAGWNSTQAGFAGGNGGAAGLVGNGGPGGSGGAGASGGIGGAGGFLMGIGGRGGTGGTLPGGTGGAGGRGGNGAGLLFGAGGGGGQGGDGADGGRGGNGGSGTFLLGIGGPGGDAGNSGVGGSSTGLPALGGAGGNAGLLGNHGAVGKSGTGAALVQTGANGSMLSVTSTGVWLTNSDGQVVLLHGFNEVYKLAPYEPSASGFSEDDAAFLAANGFNVVRLGVIWAGVEPQPGVYDAAYIQSIQQTVQMLAAHGIYTIIDMHQDLYSAPLGGEGAPQWATQTGGLPNQSFGFPGSYYLNPAETTAWDNFWNNSNAANGVGLEDNYAKAWETVASAFAGNNSVIGYDVMNEPFPGTSWLPTLLGSPFYADQQLTPMYNQVAAAIRAVDPNTALFVEPANPAVSEIPAILGAPVQLGTINDTNVVLAFHDYCAGSATSSICGWLASQQASTANAYGKANNMPVFMDEFGASNAPSDLQAEMNAAANYLMSWSEWAYSGVGDITTSGSTNGESVIYNPALPPTGGNVNNTSLQTLATPYPQAVSGTPLSFSNANGAFTFSYSTAKADGAGTFATGSPSTISVPAVAYPNGYTVTVTGGHVVSAANAPTLVIASDTATGVVQVVVKAAP
;
A
#
# COMPACT_ATOMS: atom_id res chain seq x y z
N MET A 1 -21.30 -5.52 -49.30
CA MET A 1 -19.98 -4.94 -49.62
C MET A 1 -20.05 -3.44 -49.40
N THR A 2 -20.18 -2.99 -48.17
CA THR A 2 -20.10 -1.56 -47.79
C THR A 2 -19.88 -1.36 -46.25
N VAL A 3 -19.20 -2.27 -45.63
CA VAL A 3 -18.85 -2.16 -44.20
C VAL A 3 -17.34 -1.94 -43.97
N ASN A 4 -16.48 -2.18 -44.96
CA ASN A 4 -15.02 -2.18 -44.75
C ASN A 4 -14.30 -0.83 -44.99
N ALA A 5 -15.00 0.27 -45.25
CA ALA A 5 -14.32 1.55 -45.53
C ALA A 5 -14.27 2.53 -44.33
N ARG A 6 -14.97 2.20 -43.21
CA ARG A 6 -14.95 3.09 -42.02
C ARG A 6 -13.98 2.64 -40.90
N LEU A 7 -13.46 1.43 -40.97
CA LEU A 7 -12.53 0.88 -39.97
C LEU A 7 -11.10 1.42 -40.06
N TYR A 8 -10.66 1.87 -41.26
CA TYR A 8 -9.30 2.36 -41.43
C TYR A 8 -9.04 3.79 -40.92
N SER A 9 -10.07 4.57 -40.70
CA SER A 9 -9.89 5.96 -40.21
C SER A 9 -9.87 6.12 -38.71
N VAL A 10 -10.39 5.14 -37.96
CA VAL A 10 -10.42 5.18 -36.48
C VAL A 10 -9.15 4.55 -35.88
N GLY A 11 -8.65 3.47 -36.51
CA GLY A 11 -7.39 2.82 -36.06
C GLY A 11 -6.16 3.72 -36.19
N GLY A 12 -6.11 4.56 -37.24
CA GLY A 12 -5.02 5.54 -37.39
C GLY A 12 -5.05 6.67 -36.36
N PHE A 13 -6.22 6.96 -35.80
CA PHE A 13 -6.37 8.02 -34.82
C PHE A 13 -6.04 7.52 -33.38
N ALA A 14 -6.37 6.26 -33.06
CA ALA A 14 -6.07 5.66 -31.75
C ALA A 14 -4.56 5.39 -31.58
N VAL A 15 -3.89 4.90 -32.62
CA VAL A 15 -2.43 4.71 -32.62
C VAL A 15 -1.70 6.07 -32.53
N ALA A 16 -2.21 7.12 -33.18
CA ALA A 16 -1.65 8.46 -33.05
C ALA A 16 -1.88 9.07 -31.65
N LEU A 17 -2.96 8.72 -30.95
CA LEU A 17 -3.23 9.18 -29.59
C LEU A 17 -2.39 8.41 -28.54
N GLY A 18 -2.27 7.09 -28.65
CA GLY A 18 -1.49 6.30 -27.68
C GLY A 18 0.02 6.58 -27.78
N ILE A 19 0.58 6.56 -28.99
CA ILE A 19 2.00 6.87 -29.22
C ILE A 19 2.28 8.37 -29.08
N GLY A 20 1.35 9.24 -29.45
CA GLY A 20 1.45 10.68 -29.30
C GLY A 20 1.41 11.14 -27.83
N ALA A 21 0.62 10.50 -26.98
CA ALA A 21 0.57 10.78 -25.56
C ALA A 21 1.88 10.34 -24.86
N ALA A 22 2.43 9.18 -25.22
CA ALA A 22 3.74 8.73 -24.70
C ALA A 22 4.92 9.64 -25.13
N LEU A 23 4.79 10.33 -26.27
CA LEU A 23 5.81 11.27 -26.77
C LEU A 23 5.61 12.72 -26.31
N THR A 24 4.40 13.13 -25.90
CA THR A 24 4.10 14.51 -25.52
C THR A 24 3.94 14.74 -24.00
N THR A 25 3.73 13.69 -23.21
CA THR A 25 3.68 13.78 -21.74
C THR A 25 5.04 13.58 -21.06
N GLY A 26 6.12 13.42 -21.84
CA GLY A 26 7.48 13.52 -21.36
C GLY A 26 7.79 14.95 -20.86
N THR A 27 7.16 15.38 -19.78
CA THR A 27 7.68 16.41 -18.94
C THR A 27 8.90 15.82 -18.23
N ALA A 28 10.05 15.98 -18.88
CA ALA A 28 11.33 15.80 -18.24
C ALA A 28 11.32 16.59 -16.93
N VAL A 29 11.16 15.91 -15.81
CA VAL A 29 11.62 16.44 -14.53
C VAL A 29 13.13 16.39 -14.63
N ALA A 30 13.71 17.50 -15.06
CA ALA A 30 15.14 17.72 -15.01
C ALA A 30 15.54 17.70 -13.54
N TRP A 31 16.13 16.62 -13.10
CA TRP A 31 17.01 16.64 -11.94
C TRP A 31 18.17 17.53 -12.30
N ALA A 32 18.25 18.69 -11.67
CA ALA A 32 19.39 19.54 -11.75
C ALA A 32 20.56 18.82 -11.08
N ASP A 33 21.48 18.32 -11.89
CA ASP A 33 22.83 17.96 -11.48
C ASP A 33 23.59 19.26 -11.23
N ASP A 34 23.61 19.72 -10.00
CA ASP A 34 24.56 20.72 -9.52
C ASP A 34 25.90 20.01 -9.24
N ASN A 35 26.67 19.82 -10.28
CA ASN A 35 28.10 19.55 -10.14
C ASN A 35 28.90 20.64 -10.83
N ALA A 36 29.10 21.75 -10.12
CA ALA A 36 30.04 22.78 -10.49
C ALA A 36 31.46 22.35 -10.13
N GLY A 37 32.31 22.34 -11.14
CA GLY A 37 33.69 21.91 -11.09
C GLY A 37 34.61 22.64 -10.15
N HIS A 38 35.67 21.99 -9.79
CA HIS A 38 36.91 22.60 -9.44
C HIS A 38 38.08 21.90 -10.13
N ASP A 39 38.68 22.65 -11.07
CA ASP A 39 40.02 22.40 -11.60
C ASP A 39 41.05 22.30 -10.49
N SER A 40 41.91 21.32 -10.57
CA SER A 40 43.28 21.49 -10.11
C SER A 40 44.23 20.52 -10.81
N ALA A 41 45.16 21.12 -11.51
CA ALA A 41 46.29 20.51 -12.19
C ALA A 41 47.29 19.85 -11.23
N ALA A 42 47.96 18.82 -11.68
CA ALA A 42 49.41 18.74 -11.72
C ALA A 42 49.92 17.34 -12.10
N SER A 43 50.63 17.24 -13.22
CA SER A 43 51.98 16.65 -13.45
C SER A 43 52.17 15.20 -13.04
N GLY A 44 52.58 14.35 -13.95
CA GLY A 44 53.86 14.22 -14.51
C GLY A 44 54.20 12.84 -14.98
N ALA A 45 54.82 12.80 -16.11
CA ALA A 45 55.95 11.96 -16.58
C ALA A 45 55.69 10.49 -16.99
N SER A 46 55.79 10.25 -18.28
CA SER A 46 56.97 9.61 -18.98
C SER A 46 56.95 8.09 -18.97
N SER A 47 56.95 7.42 -20.11
CA SER A 47 58.02 7.23 -21.08
C SER A 47 57.61 6.19 -22.18
N THR A 48 57.84 6.55 -23.43
CA THR A 48 58.60 5.81 -24.47
C THR A 48 58.17 4.37 -24.83
N ALA A 49 58.05 3.99 -26.08
CA ALA A 49 58.80 4.18 -27.33
C ALA A 49 58.00 3.59 -28.51
N ARG A 50 58.01 4.29 -29.67
CA ARG A 50 58.55 3.97 -30.98
C ARG A 50 58.29 2.55 -31.53
N VAL A 51 57.94 2.36 -32.78
CA VAL A 51 58.46 2.66 -34.16
C VAL A 51 57.38 2.10 -35.10
N GLY A 52 57.00 2.62 -36.21
CA GLY A 52 57.57 3.21 -37.41
C GLY A 52 56.65 2.94 -38.59
N ASP A 53 56.53 3.90 -39.38
CA ASP A 53 56.51 3.99 -40.85
C ASP A 53 55.58 3.12 -41.68
N ASP A 54 54.76 3.64 -42.59
CA ASP A 54 55.13 4.32 -43.87
C ASP A 54 53.86 4.84 -44.60
N HIS A 55 54.03 6.01 -45.20
CA HIS A 55 53.21 6.62 -46.23
C HIS A 55 53.56 6.11 -47.65
N PRO A 56 52.91 6.48 -48.84
CA PRO A 56 52.36 7.80 -49.10
C PRO A 56 51.14 7.93 -50.08
N ALA A 57 50.61 9.12 -50.15
CA ALA A 57 50.22 10.01 -51.27
C ALA A 57 49.01 9.62 -52.18
N GLY A 58 48.12 10.45 -52.51
CA GLY A 58 48.16 11.72 -53.11
C GLY A 58 46.81 12.23 -53.64
N HIS A 59 46.74 13.55 -53.61
CA HIS A 59 46.13 14.55 -54.49
C HIS A 59 44.61 14.54 -54.74
N THR A 60 43.94 15.55 -54.61
CA THR A 60 43.84 17.00 -54.88
C THR A 60 42.36 17.30 -55.04
N GLY A 61 41.87 18.41 -54.54
CA GLY A 61 41.53 19.63 -55.06
C GLY A 61 40.30 20.25 -54.42
N ARG A 62 40.50 21.35 -53.76
CA ARG A 62 39.58 22.48 -53.52
C ARG A 62 39.67 23.42 -54.73
N PRO A 63 38.75 24.35 -55.04
CA PRO A 63 38.10 25.31 -54.10
C PRO A 63 36.74 25.89 -54.53
N ASP A 64 36.20 26.69 -53.62
CA ASP A 64 35.61 28.03 -53.73
C ASP A 64 34.09 28.22 -53.78
N LYS A 65 33.68 28.99 -52.80
CA LYS A 65 32.53 29.92 -52.78
C LYS A 65 32.76 31.10 -53.68
N PRO A 66 31.75 31.85 -54.20
CA PRO A 66 31.13 32.89 -53.40
C PRO A 66 29.65 33.28 -53.71
N SER A 67 29.02 33.82 -52.73
CA SER A 67 28.20 35.05 -52.51
C SER A 67 27.32 35.68 -53.58
N SER A 68 26.27 36.24 -53.05
CA SER A 68 25.53 37.49 -53.33
C SER A 68 24.31 37.45 -54.26
N SER A 69 23.22 37.83 -53.71
CA SER A 69 22.55 39.13 -53.63
C SER A 69 21.36 39.34 -54.61
N THR A 70 20.36 39.91 -53.96
CA THR A 70 19.41 40.95 -54.43
C THR A 70 18.20 40.60 -55.27
N GLU A 71 17.08 40.94 -54.60
CA GLU A 71 16.04 41.94 -55.02
C GLU A 71 15.01 41.60 -56.09
N SER A 72 13.84 41.82 -55.70
CA SER A 72 12.76 42.75 -56.05
C SER A 72 11.62 42.20 -56.92
N ALA A 73 10.50 42.27 -56.45
CA ALA A 73 9.40 43.23 -56.47
C ALA A 73 8.16 42.86 -57.28
N ARG A 74 7.04 43.20 -56.68
CA ARG A 74 5.75 43.67 -57.28
C ARG A 74 4.84 42.59 -57.86
N GLY A 75 3.60 42.64 -57.59
CA GLY A 75 2.45 43.45 -57.26
C GLY A 75 1.25 42.62 -57.61
N GLY A 76 0.05 42.75 -57.13
CA GLY A 76 -0.75 43.86 -56.82
C GLY A 76 -2.20 43.48 -57.01
N HIS A 77 -3.08 44.09 -56.23
CA HIS A 77 -4.53 44.25 -56.39
C HIS A 77 -5.43 43.22 -55.76
N ALA A 78 -6.09 43.45 -54.68
CA ALA A 78 -7.04 44.55 -54.25
C ALA A 78 -8.49 44.23 -54.53
N ARG A 79 -9.28 44.43 -53.49
CA ARG A 79 -10.73 44.74 -53.33
C ARG A 79 -11.47 43.65 -52.64
N GLY A 80 -12.19 43.85 -51.52
CA GLY A 80 -12.65 45.10 -50.93
C GLY A 80 -14.13 44.86 -50.53
N TYR A 81 -14.49 45.50 -49.44
CA TYR A 81 -15.87 45.66 -48.89
C TYR A 81 -16.38 44.55 -48.02
N GLY A 82 -16.88 44.76 -46.85
CA GLY A 82 -17.20 45.97 -46.10
C GLY A 82 -18.24 45.67 -45.06
N SER A 83 -17.98 46.21 -43.91
CA SER A 83 -18.88 46.92 -43.00
C SER A 83 -19.87 46.15 -42.11
N THR A 84 -19.58 46.24 -40.83
CA THR A 84 -20.52 46.45 -39.69
C THR A 84 -21.67 47.45 -39.95
N PRO A 85 -22.71 47.63 -39.05
CA PRO A 85 -22.62 47.71 -37.60
C PRO A 85 -23.87 47.28 -36.77
N ALA A 86 -23.67 47.07 -35.48
CA ALA A 86 -24.27 47.62 -34.25
C ALA A 86 -25.82 47.76 -34.08
N GLN A 87 -26.29 47.45 -32.94
CA GLN A 87 -26.91 48.27 -31.84
C GLN A 87 -27.67 47.35 -30.89
N SER A 88 -27.36 47.25 -29.61
CA SER A 88 -27.65 48.05 -28.40
C SER A 88 -29.11 48.07 -28.03
N ASN A 89 -29.32 47.71 -26.75
CA ASN A 89 -30.13 48.43 -25.73
C ASN A 89 -30.11 47.61 -24.46
N ASP A 90 -29.39 48.01 -23.48
CA ASP A 90 -29.63 48.91 -22.38
C ASP A 90 -31.04 48.75 -21.71
N VAL A 91 -30.98 48.48 -20.39
CA VAL A 91 -31.58 49.28 -19.34
C VAL A 91 -31.35 48.67 -17.94
N ARG A 92 -30.50 49.34 -17.20
CA ARG A 92 -30.51 49.92 -15.82
C ARG A 92 -30.41 49.06 -14.57
N SER A 93 -29.27 49.22 -13.95
CA SER A 93 -29.12 49.39 -12.47
C SER A 93 -29.69 50.77 -12.02
N PRO A 94 -29.97 50.99 -10.72
CA PRO A 94 -28.94 51.48 -9.83
C PRO A 94 -29.10 50.96 -8.37
N GLY A 95 -28.10 50.96 -7.57
CA GLY A 95 -27.51 51.89 -6.72
C GLY A 95 -26.86 51.23 -5.52
N GLY A 96 -25.62 51.54 -5.34
CA GLY A 96 -24.78 51.28 -4.26
C GLY A 96 -25.01 52.15 -3.05
N ILE A 97 -24.36 51.77 -1.96
CA ILE A 97 -23.65 52.66 -0.99
C ILE A 97 -22.90 51.78 0.00
N LYS A 98 -21.60 52.01 0.11
CA LYS A 98 -20.69 51.72 1.23
C LYS A 98 -20.46 53.02 1.96
N PRO A 99 -19.74 53.12 3.10
CA PRO A 99 -19.58 52.36 4.34
C PRO A 99 -19.79 53.26 5.58
N THR A 100 -19.74 52.68 6.80
CA THR A 100 -19.04 53.31 7.95
C THR A 100 -19.18 52.52 9.25
N THR A 101 -18.10 52.17 9.78
CA THR A 101 -17.52 52.17 11.16
C THR A 101 -18.36 52.42 12.40
N ASN A 102 -17.97 51.67 13.41
CA ASN A 102 -17.80 51.93 14.86
C ASN A 102 -18.81 51.42 15.89
N SER A 103 -18.28 50.55 16.73
CA SER A 103 -18.05 50.73 18.17
C SER A 103 -19.13 50.35 19.17
N ALA A 104 -18.80 49.40 20.03
CA ALA A 104 -19.00 49.28 21.46
C ALA A 104 -20.42 49.18 22.05
N GLY A 105 -20.56 48.20 22.94
CA GLY A 105 -21.58 48.24 23.99
C GLY A 105 -22.09 46.89 24.48
N LYS A 106 -21.48 46.36 25.51
CA LYS A 106 -22.11 45.47 26.50
C LYS A 106 -22.94 46.35 27.45
N PRO A 107 -23.93 45.90 28.27
CA PRO A 107 -24.12 44.63 28.92
C PRO A 107 -25.56 44.16 29.18
N SER A 108 -25.67 42.96 29.86
CA SER A 108 -26.66 42.61 30.89
C SER A 108 -28.11 42.24 30.47
N THR A 109 -28.61 41.08 30.81
CA THR A 109 -29.24 40.66 32.08
C THR A 109 -29.81 39.26 32.00
N ALA A 110 -29.61 38.49 33.06
CA ALA A 110 -30.44 37.32 33.35
C ALA A 110 -31.77 37.77 34.00
N PRO A 111 -32.76 36.89 34.11
CA PRO A 111 -33.04 36.29 35.42
C PRO A 111 -33.56 34.84 35.41
N THR A 112 -33.10 34.08 36.41
CA THR A 112 -33.82 33.60 37.65
C THR A 112 -34.99 32.66 37.42
N ALA A 113 -35.26 31.63 38.11
CA ALA A 113 -34.92 30.93 39.35
C ALA A 113 -35.95 29.80 39.47
N ALA A 114 -35.85 28.78 40.18
CA ALA A 114 -35.94 28.50 41.60
C ALA A 114 -35.85 26.99 41.81
N SER A 115 -35.12 26.53 42.69
CA SER A 115 -35.18 26.26 44.14
C SER A 115 -35.85 24.95 44.52
N SER A 116 -35.24 24.12 45.28
CA SER A 116 -35.26 24.02 46.75
C SER A 116 -34.49 22.74 47.15
N SER A 117 -33.69 22.73 48.10
CA SER A 117 -33.56 23.00 49.52
C SER A 117 -33.13 21.78 50.28
N GLY A 118 -32.18 22.00 51.21
CA GLY A 118 -32.03 21.38 52.50
C GLY A 118 -30.67 20.74 52.73
N THR A 119 -29.86 21.26 53.41
CA THR A 119 -29.49 21.81 54.72
C THR A 119 -28.35 20.99 55.38
N HIS A 120 -27.31 21.78 55.76
CA HIS A 120 -26.42 21.73 56.95
C HIS A 120 -25.49 20.52 57.15
N THR A 121 -24.22 20.68 57.40
CA THR A 121 -23.56 21.52 58.44
C THR A 121 -22.03 21.60 58.21
N THR A 122 -21.53 22.72 58.63
CA THR A 122 -20.16 23.21 58.70
C THR A 122 -19.17 22.38 59.56
N SER A 123 -17.90 22.34 59.18
CA SER A 123 -16.85 22.84 60.10
C SER A 123 -15.48 22.99 59.37
N ASN A 124 -14.85 24.08 59.70
CA ASN A 124 -13.52 24.55 59.36
C ASN A 124 -12.41 23.70 59.96
N ALA A 125 -11.27 23.55 59.23
CA ALA A 125 -9.93 23.74 59.79
C ALA A 125 -8.85 23.68 58.70
N VAL A 126 -8.29 24.78 58.39
CA VAL A 126 -6.86 25.20 58.55
C VAL A 126 -5.80 24.32 57.88
N VAL A 127 -5.15 24.92 56.89
CA VAL A 127 -3.87 24.53 56.26
C VAL A 127 -2.71 24.82 57.21
N PRO A 128 -1.64 24.05 57.21
CA PRO A 128 -0.31 24.64 57.18
C PRO A 128 0.65 24.03 56.14
N LYS A 129 1.54 24.90 55.67
CA LYS A 129 2.60 24.82 54.70
C LYS A 129 3.83 24.08 55.28
N PRO A 130 4.69 23.48 54.41
CA PRO A 130 5.81 22.65 54.84
C PRO A 130 7.09 23.42 55.08
N GLN A 131 7.99 22.80 55.86
CA GLN A 131 9.42 23.14 55.92
C GLN A 131 10.27 21.87 56.17
N PRO A 132 11.55 21.85 55.70
CA PRO A 132 12.28 20.63 55.38
C PRO A 132 13.18 20.13 56.54
N ALA A 133 13.53 18.87 56.52
CA ALA A 133 14.61 18.32 57.33
C ALA A 133 15.33 17.14 56.69
N THR A 134 16.50 17.35 56.41
CA THR A 134 17.84 16.77 56.59
C THR A 134 17.96 15.27 56.92
N ALA A 135 18.94 14.70 56.21
CA ALA A 135 19.52 13.37 56.27
C ALA A 135 19.90 12.81 57.64
N SER A 136 19.85 11.50 57.80
CA SER A 136 20.99 10.72 58.29
C SER A 136 20.74 9.23 58.32
N ALA A 137 21.78 8.48 58.04
CA ALA A 137 21.94 7.04 57.96
C ALA A 137 21.71 6.28 59.22
N ALA A 138 21.36 5.01 59.12
CA ALA A 138 22.02 3.84 59.77
C ALA A 138 21.12 2.59 59.66
N ALA A 139 21.70 1.49 59.18
CA ALA A 139 21.22 0.14 59.42
C ALA A 139 21.60 -0.27 60.86
N PRO A 140 20.89 -1.23 61.55
CA PRO A 140 21.40 -2.58 61.59
C PRO A 140 20.38 -3.76 61.69
N ALA A 141 20.90 -4.91 61.29
CA ALA A 141 20.82 -6.31 61.83
C ALA A 141 19.49 -6.97 62.21
N VAL A 142 19.33 -8.05 61.51
CA VAL A 142 18.81 -9.43 61.76
C VAL A 142 18.24 -9.75 63.15
N THR A 143 17.01 -10.33 63.19
CA THR A 143 16.66 -11.47 64.06
C THR A 143 15.53 -12.30 63.37
N THR A 144 15.78 -13.61 63.40
CA THR A 144 14.94 -14.71 62.96
C THR A 144 13.76 -14.96 63.91
N SER A 145 12.57 -15.26 63.38
CA SER A 145 11.64 -16.19 63.99
C SER A 145 10.67 -16.79 62.96
N SER A 146 10.49 -18.09 63.08
CA SER A 146 9.79 -19.04 62.24
C SER A 146 8.27 -19.08 62.50
N HIS A 147 7.60 -19.67 61.46
CA HIS A 147 6.31 -20.37 61.39
C HIS A 147 5.12 -19.59 60.84
N ALA A 148 4.74 -19.93 59.63
CA ALA A 148 3.58 -20.77 59.31
C ALA A 148 3.33 -20.78 57.75
N THR A 149 3.23 -21.98 57.26
CA THR A 149 2.91 -22.34 55.87
C THR A 149 1.56 -21.82 55.38
N ALA A 150 1.57 -21.09 54.28
CA ALA A 150 0.46 -21.05 53.34
C ALA A 150 1.03 -21.06 51.94
N ALA A 151 0.61 -22.02 51.13
CA ALA A 151 1.05 -22.23 49.75
C ALA A 151 0.67 -21.02 48.88
N ALA A 152 1.68 -20.28 48.45
CA ALA A 152 1.54 -19.29 47.36
C ALA A 152 2.07 -19.94 46.10
N ALA A 153 1.22 -20.00 45.06
CA ALA A 153 1.58 -20.45 43.75
C ALA A 153 2.72 -19.52 43.20
N ALA A 154 3.78 -20.17 42.76
CA ALA A 154 4.94 -19.49 42.19
C ALA A 154 4.55 -18.84 40.85
N LEU A 155 4.69 -17.54 40.75
CA LEU A 155 4.78 -16.79 39.51
C LEU A 155 6.03 -17.27 38.74
N PRO A 156 5.96 -17.54 37.44
CA PRO A 156 7.13 -17.88 36.67
C PRO A 156 8.08 -16.67 36.63
N THR A 157 9.27 -16.84 37.14
CA THR A 157 10.39 -15.92 36.97
C THR A 157 10.70 -15.83 35.47
N VAL A 158 10.43 -14.69 34.87
CA VAL A 158 10.96 -14.32 33.58
C VAL A 158 12.49 -14.27 33.71
N THR A 159 13.16 -15.30 33.27
CA THR A 159 14.61 -15.26 33.03
C THR A 159 14.87 -14.28 31.89
N GLN A 160 15.27 -13.09 32.26
CA GLN A 160 15.86 -12.14 31.34
C GLN A 160 17.10 -12.80 30.74
N SER A 161 17.02 -13.20 29.46
CA SER A 161 18.17 -13.69 28.72
C SER A 161 19.26 -12.62 28.78
N ALA A 162 20.46 -13.04 29.12
CA ALA A 162 21.63 -12.18 29.10
C ALA A 162 21.74 -11.48 27.73
N PRO A 163 22.16 -10.21 27.68
CA PRO A 163 22.37 -9.55 26.42
C PRO A 163 23.34 -10.36 25.58
N ALA A 164 22.94 -10.71 24.35
CA ALA A 164 23.82 -11.34 23.37
C ALA A 164 25.10 -10.51 23.24
N ALA A 165 26.25 -11.19 23.14
CA ALA A 165 27.52 -10.53 22.89
C ALA A 165 27.37 -9.56 21.71
N PRO A 166 27.97 -8.34 21.75
CA PRO A 166 27.83 -7.39 20.70
C PRO A 166 28.33 -8.02 19.39
N SER A 167 27.41 -8.23 18.46
CA SER A 167 27.74 -8.61 17.10
C SER A 167 28.57 -7.49 16.46
N LEU A 168 29.58 -7.85 15.68
CA LEU A 168 30.36 -6.87 14.91
C LEU A 168 29.40 -6.05 14.03
N PRO A 169 29.61 -4.72 13.92
CA PRO A 169 28.76 -3.87 13.10
C PRO A 169 28.72 -4.38 11.65
N ASN A 170 27.53 -4.61 11.13
CA ASN A 170 27.33 -5.05 9.76
C ASN A 170 27.23 -3.85 8.83
N GLY A 171 28.04 -3.83 7.76
CA GLY A 171 27.98 -2.83 6.71
C GLY A 171 28.43 -1.41 7.10
N PRO A 172 28.49 -0.48 6.12
CA PRO A 172 28.98 0.89 6.34
C PRO A 172 28.14 1.68 7.33
N ALA A 173 26.81 1.53 7.31
CA ALA A 173 25.93 2.24 8.24
C ALA A 173 26.12 1.76 9.69
N GLY A 174 26.32 0.45 9.91
CA GLY A 174 26.60 -0.11 11.23
C GLY A 174 27.96 0.38 11.80
N TRP A 175 28.98 0.47 10.96
CA TRP A 175 30.28 1.04 11.34
C TRP A 175 30.15 2.55 11.67
N PHE A 176 29.40 3.31 10.85
CA PHE A 176 29.15 4.73 11.12
C PHE A 176 28.42 4.92 12.47
N GLN A 177 27.41 4.11 12.74
CA GLN A 177 26.68 4.12 14.01
C GLN A 177 27.64 3.87 15.19
N ALA A 178 28.45 2.82 15.12
CA ALA A 178 29.27 2.38 16.23
C ALA A 178 30.47 3.34 16.50
N LEU A 179 31.12 3.83 15.46
CA LEU A 179 32.36 4.59 15.58
C LEU A 179 32.19 6.11 15.58
N ILE A 180 31.11 6.61 15.01
CA ILE A 180 30.87 8.06 14.86
C ILE A 180 29.63 8.51 15.65
N TYR A 181 28.45 7.94 15.33
CA TYR A 181 27.21 8.43 15.89
C TYR A 181 27.11 8.15 17.41
N ASN A 182 27.33 6.93 17.86
CA ASN A 182 27.18 6.57 19.27
C ASN A 182 28.14 7.34 20.20
N PRO A 183 29.44 7.50 19.89
CA PRO A 183 30.34 8.32 20.72
C PRO A 183 29.95 9.80 20.73
N LEU A 184 29.57 10.36 19.59
CA LEU A 184 29.10 11.75 19.48
C LEU A 184 27.85 11.97 20.33
N HIS A 185 26.83 11.11 20.16
CA HIS A 185 25.59 11.18 20.91
C HIS A 185 25.83 11.03 22.42
N ALA A 186 26.64 10.06 22.83
CA ALA A 186 27.01 9.90 24.23
C ALA A 186 27.71 11.13 24.84
N GLY A 187 28.56 11.79 24.06
CA GLY A 187 29.22 13.04 24.47
C GLY A 187 28.21 14.18 24.64
N VAL A 188 27.29 14.34 23.71
CA VAL A 188 26.20 15.35 23.77
C VAL A 188 25.28 15.07 24.96
N GLU A 189 24.86 13.83 25.17
CA GLU A 189 24.04 13.43 26.32
C GLU A 189 24.78 13.63 27.67
N GLY A 190 26.06 13.30 27.71
CA GLY A 190 26.91 13.57 28.88
C GLY A 190 26.95 15.05 29.21
N TRP A 191 27.02 15.93 28.20
CA TRP A 191 26.95 17.38 28.40
C TRP A 191 25.56 17.82 28.87
N ILE A 192 24.49 17.50 28.13
CA ILE A 192 23.10 17.88 28.44
C ILE A 192 22.69 17.48 29.85
N ASN A 193 23.14 16.33 30.32
CA ASN A 193 22.78 15.80 31.66
C ASN A 193 23.75 16.23 32.74
N SER A 194 24.86 16.97 32.44
CA SER A 194 25.79 17.50 33.45
C SER A 194 25.23 18.76 34.13
N PRO A 195 25.55 19.02 35.41
CA PRO A 195 25.10 20.25 36.06
C PRO A 195 25.57 21.53 35.36
N LEU A 196 26.77 21.52 34.76
CA LEU A 196 27.32 22.64 34.01
C LEU A 196 26.54 22.81 32.68
N GLY A 197 26.33 21.70 31.91
CA GLY A 197 25.57 21.70 30.67
C GLY A 197 24.15 22.22 30.90
N GLN A 198 23.41 21.73 31.87
CA GLN A 198 22.06 22.20 32.17
C GLN A 198 22.02 23.71 32.49
N GLY A 199 23.05 24.26 33.15
CA GLY A 199 23.14 25.70 33.41
C GLY A 199 23.34 26.50 32.12
N VAL A 200 24.28 26.07 31.26
CA VAL A 200 24.60 26.70 29.98
C VAL A 200 23.47 26.60 29.00
N ASP A 201 22.91 25.36 28.81
CA ASP A 201 21.82 25.09 27.92
C ASP A 201 20.54 25.83 28.31
N GLY A 202 20.26 25.94 29.62
CA GLY A 202 19.20 26.77 30.13
C GLY A 202 19.37 28.27 29.86
N ALA A 203 20.61 28.77 29.80
CA ALA A 203 20.91 30.14 29.41
C ALA A 203 20.71 30.31 27.90
N ILE A 204 21.19 29.39 27.05
CA ILE A 204 21.01 29.36 25.61
C ILE A 204 19.53 29.35 25.25
N ASN A 205 18.76 28.45 25.86
CA ASN A 205 17.31 28.30 25.62
C ASN A 205 16.54 29.60 25.97
N ARG A 206 16.94 30.26 27.06
CA ARG A 206 16.33 31.55 27.43
C ARG A 206 16.69 32.67 26.46
N LEU A 207 17.95 32.76 26.01
CA LEU A 207 18.38 33.75 25.05
C LEU A 207 17.73 33.55 23.67
N ALA A 208 17.58 32.30 23.26
CA ALA A 208 16.96 31.94 21.99
C ALA A 208 15.43 32.07 22.03
N GLY A 209 14.81 32.17 23.19
CA GLY A 209 13.37 32.19 23.35
C GLY A 209 12.65 30.86 22.92
N THR A 210 13.43 29.79 22.72
CA THR A 210 12.93 28.48 22.27
C THR A 210 13.81 27.36 22.86
N TYR A 211 13.31 26.12 22.78
CA TYR A 211 14.02 24.95 23.33
C TYR A 211 15.07 24.47 22.32
N VAL A 212 16.31 24.91 22.46
CA VAL A 212 17.44 24.66 21.54
C VAL A 212 18.18 23.37 21.90
N ILE A 213 18.55 23.24 23.17
CA ILE A 213 19.35 22.11 23.68
C ILE A 213 18.66 21.53 24.91
N GLY A 214 18.55 20.20 24.96
CA GLY A 214 18.02 19.46 26.09
C GLY A 214 17.07 18.35 25.69
N ASN A 215 16.85 17.39 26.58
CA ASN A 215 16.01 16.22 26.31
C ASN A 215 14.54 16.52 26.54
N GLY A 216 13.67 15.90 25.74
CA GLY A 216 12.22 15.96 25.88
C GLY A 216 11.76 15.38 27.21
N ARG A 217 10.64 15.84 27.70
CA ARG A 217 10.02 15.34 28.94
C ARG A 217 9.18 14.13 28.67
N THR A 218 9.19 13.17 29.58
CA THR A 218 8.32 12.01 29.57
C THR A 218 6.84 12.42 29.61
N GLY A 219 6.00 11.75 28.85
CA GLY A 219 4.55 11.92 28.87
C GLY A 219 3.96 11.61 30.26
N THR A 220 2.79 12.13 30.52
CA THR A 220 2.04 11.94 31.76
C THR A 220 0.61 11.51 31.44
N VAL A 221 -0.16 11.07 32.42
CA VAL A 221 -1.57 10.70 32.22
C VAL A 221 -2.40 11.81 31.58
N GLY A 222 -2.10 13.07 31.85
CA GLY A 222 -2.80 14.23 31.27
C GLY A 222 -2.25 14.71 29.91
N ALA A 223 -1.06 14.24 29.51
CA ALA A 223 -0.40 14.52 28.23
C ALA A 223 0.46 13.29 27.88
N PRO A 224 -0.14 12.23 27.31
CA PRO A 224 0.51 10.93 27.19
C PRO A 224 1.75 10.93 26.28
N THR A 225 1.79 11.79 25.28
CA THR A 225 2.92 11.88 24.35
C THR A 225 4.13 12.55 25.03
N GLY A 226 5.31 11.96 24.85
CA GLY A 226 6.58 12.59 25.25
C GLY A 226 6.83 13.87 24.45
N THR A 227 7.44 14.88 25.07
CA THR A 227 7.75 16.12 24.34
C THR A 227 8.98 15.94 23.45
N ALA A 228 9.06 16.74 22.38
CA ALA A 228 10.26 16.76 21.55
C ALA A 228 11.51 17.21 22.33
N GLY A 229 12.68 16.75 21.89
CA GLY A 229 13.98 17.26 22.32
C GLY A 229 14.25 18.68 21.81
N GLY A 230 15.35 19.28 22.25
CA GLY A 230 15.82 20.58 21.76
C GLY A 230 16.07 20.50 20.26
N TRP A 231 15.66 21.57 19.52
CA TRP A 231 15.73 21.53 18.05
C TRP A 231 17.14 21.33 17.48
N LEU A 232 18.19 21.68 18.22
CA LEU A 232 19.58 21.46 17.81
C LEU A 232 20.15 20.15 18.36
N PHE A 233 20.06 19.94 19.68
CA PHE A 233 20.56 18.75 20.36
C PHE A 233 19.57 18.30 21.43
N GLY A 234 19.32 16.99 21.49
CA GLY A 234 18.60 16.35 22.56
C GLY A 234 17.66 15.26 22.08
N ASP A 235 17.44 14.29 22.93
CA ASP A 235 16.57 13.15 22.70
C ASP A 235 15.10 13.54 22.91
N GLY A 236 14.19 12.86 22.20
CA GLY A 236 12.76 12.95 22.48
C GLY A 236 12.39 12.33 23.83
N GLY A 237 11.38 12.87 24.47
CA GLY A 237 10.87 12.34 25.75
C GLY A 237 10.12 11.02 25.55
N ALA A 238 10.20 10.11 26.55
CA ALA A 238 9.42 8.87 26.50
C ALA A 238 7.91 9.13 26.55
N GLY A 239 7.11 8.26 25.90
CA GLY A 239 5.67 8.24 26.08
C GLY A 239 5.26 7.76 27.47
N TRP A 240 4.05 8.11 27.90
CA TRP A 240 3.49 7.66 29.17
C TRP A 240 3.15 6.17 29.13
N ASN A 241 3.58 5.42 30.17
CA ASN A 241 3.18 4.04 30.33
C ASN A 241 1.79 3.99 30.98
N SER A 242 0.81 3.42 30.24
CA SER A 242 -0.54 3.26 30.77
C SER A 242 -0.59 2.15 31.84
N THR A 243 -1.25 2.46 32.94
CA THR A 243 -1.61 1.49 33.98
C THR A 243 -3.10 1.18 33.99
N GLN A 244 -3.86 1.81 33.12
CA GLN A 244 -5.32 1.65 33.04
C GLN A 244 -5.65 0.64 31.93
N ALA A 245 -6.48 -0.34 32.22
CA ALA A 245 -6.95 -1.32 31.26
C ALA A 245 -7.69 -0.63 30.09
N GLY A 246 -7.41 -1.05 28.86
CA GLY A 246 -8.02 -0.48 27.65
C GLY A 246 -7.45 0.86 27.20
N PHE A 247 -6.44 1.43 27.90
CA PHE A 247 -5.83 2.70 27.50
C PHE A 247 -4.43 2.45 26.89
N ALA A 248 -4.22 2.92 25.68
CA ALA A 248 -2.95 2.81 24.98
C ALA A 248 -1.81 3.54 25.68
N GLY A 249 -0.59 3.10 25.46
CA GLY A 249 0.61 3.83 25.87
C GLY A 249 0.75 5.15 25.09
N GLY A 250 1.43 6.13 25.69
CA GLY A 250 1.70 7.41 25.02
C GLY A 250 2.82 7.27 23.96
N ASN A 251 2.76 8.05 22.90
CA ASN A 251 3.82 8.08 21.89
C ASN A 251 5.09 8.74 22.43
N GLY A 252 6.26 8.32 21.95
CA GLY A 252 7.54 8.98 22.21
C GLY A 252 7.64 10.32 21.48
N GLY A 253 8.39 11.26 22.04
CA GLY A 253 8.69 12.55 21.40
C GLY A 253 9.79 12.42 20.35
N ALA A 254 9.75 13.23 19.29
CA ALA A 254 10.81 13.27 18.30
C ALA A 254 12.07 13.96 18.84
N ALA A 255 13.26 13.63 18.30
CA ALA A 255 14.48 14.42 18.50
C ALA A 255 14.48 15.66 17.62
N GLY A 256 15.48 16.56 17.86
CA GLY A 256 15.73 17.73 17.03
C GLY A 256 16.64 17.42 15.82
N LEU A 257 17.74 18.21 15.67
CA LEU A 257 18.70 18.00 14.58
C LEU A 257 19.57 16.75 14.80
N VAL A 258 20.09 16.58 16.00
CA VAL A 258 20.89 15.41 16.41
C VAL A 258 20.35 14.91 17.74
N GLY A 259 19.95 13.63 17.76
CA GLY A 259 19.42 12.96 18.96
C GLY A 259 18.58 11.74 18.58
N ASN A 260 18.15 10.98 19.56
CA ASN A 260 17.31 9.83 19.40
C ASN A 260 15.85 10.16 19.68
N GLY A 261 14.92 9.54 19.00
CA GLY A 261 13.51 9.61 19.32
C GLY A 261 13.21 8.95 20.67
N GLY A 262 12.26 9.49 21.41
CA GLY A 262 11.84 8.92 22.69
C GLY A 262 11.10 7.60 22.49
N PRO A 263 11.22 6.62 23.39
CA PRO A 263 10.47 5.38 23.32
C PRO A 263 8.97 5.63 23.54
N GLY A 264 8.13 4.84 22.91
CA GLY A 264 6.70 4.76 23.19
C GLY A 264 6.44 4.13 24.55
N GLY A 265 5.36 4.54 25.22
CA GLY A 265 4.93 4.00 26.49
C GLY A 265 4.20 2.66 26.34
N SER A 266 4.23 1.81 27.37
CA SER A 266 3.50 0.55 27.41
C SER A 266 1.99 0.77 27.48
N GLY A 267 1.20 -0.04 26.81
CA GLY A 267 -0.24 -0.08 26.92
C GLY A 267 -0.70 -0.69 28.24
N GLY A 268 -1.86 -0.26 28.74
CA GLY A 268 -2.59 -0.91 29.80
C GLY A 268 -3.17 -2.25 29.34
N ALA A 269 -3.71 -3.05 30.28
CA ALA A 269 -4.20 -4.40 29.96
C ALA A 269 -5.11 -4.40 28.72
N GLY A 270 -4.78 -5.22 27.70
CA GLY A 270 -5.48 -5.33 26.43
C GLY A 270 -5.32 -4.13 25.48
N ALA A 271 -4.51 -3.14 25.81
CA ALA A 271 -4.34 -1.94 24.99
C ALA A 271 -2.96 -1.87 24.33
N SER A 272 -2.88 -1.21 23.18
CA SER A 272 -1.67 -1.08 22.39
C SER A 272 -0.58 -0.28 23.08
N GLY A 273 0.68 -0.61 22.79
CA GLY A 273 1.82 0.26 23.12
C GLY A 273 1.82 1.53 22.25
N GLY A 274 2.47 2.60 22.76
CA GLY A 274 2.67 3.84 22.03
C GLY A 274 3.77 3.74 20.98
N ILE A 275 3.69 4.56 19.94
CA ILE A 275 4.68 4.63 18.86
C ILE A 275 5.96 5.27 19.37
N GLY A 276 7.13 4.81 18.89
CA GLY A 276 8.41 5.46 19.16
C GLY A 276 8.55 6.79 18.40
N GLY A 277 9.20 7.78 19.00
CA GLY A 277 9.46 9.08 18.37
C GLY A 277 10.51 9.01 17.27
N ALA A 278 10.44 9.88 16.27
CA ALA A 278 11.42 9.95 15.18
C ALA A 278 12.82 10.37 15.70
N GLY A 279 13.89 9.83 15.09
CA GLY A 279 15.27 10.26 15.29
C GLY A 279 15.55 11.64 14.71
N GLY A 280 16.72 12.21 15.02
CA GLY A 280 17.11 13.57 14.64
C GLY A 280 17.29 13.75 13.14
N PHE A 281 16.91 14.95 12.66
CA PHE A 281 16.90 15.29 11.23
C PHE A 281 18.26 15.17 10.52
N LEU A 282 19.39 15.47 11.17
CA LEU A 282 20.72 15.28 10.59
C LEU A 282 21.24 13.86 10.88
N MET A 283 21.16 13.45 12.14
CA MET A 283 21.57 12.13 12.60
C MET A 283 20.74 11.71 13.80
N GLY A 284 20.22 10.47 13.81
CA GLY A 284 19.46 9.97 14.93
C GLY A 284 18.96 8.56 14.78
N ILE A 285 18.58 7.98 15.92
CA ILE A 285 17.95 6.67 15.98
C ILE A 285 16.50 6.90 16.40
N GLY A 286 15.54 6.29 15.68
CA GLY A 286 14.14 6.30 16.09
C GLY A 286 13.93 5.63 17.45
N GLY A 287 12.97 6.11 18.21
CA GLY A 287 12.60 5.54 19.51
C GLY A 287 11.98 4.15 19.35
N ARG A 288 12.16 3.29 20.32
CA ARG A 288 11.49 1.98 20.33
C ARG A 288 9.99 2.13 20.56
N GLY A 289 9.16 1.31 19.91
CA GLY A 289 7.73 1.21 20.21
C GLY A 289 7.47 0.66 21.62
N GLY A 290 6.38 1.06 22.24
CA GLY A 290 5.94 0.60 23.56
C GLY A 290 5.38 -0.83 23.49
N THR A 291 5.41 -1.57 24.58
CA THR A 291 4.82 -2.91 24.66
C THR A 291 3.29 -2.84 24.74
N GLY A 292 2.60 -3.77 24.12
CA GLY A 292 1.17 -3.99 24.32
C GLY A 292 0.89 -4.54 25.72
N GLY A 293 -0.30 -4.27 26.22
CA GLY A 293 -0.73 -4.70 27.57
C GLY A 293 -1.25 -6.13 27.57
N THR A 294 -0.78 -6.97 28.49
CA THR A 294 -1.27 -8.33 28.72
C THR A 294 -2.71 -8.30 29.25
N LEU A 295 -3.60 -9.16 28.70
CA LEU A 295 -4.98 -9.34 29.17
C LEU A 295 -5.32 -10.82 29.25
N PRO A 296 -5.08 -11.49 30.37
CA PRO A 296 -5.47 -12.89 30.57
C PRO A 296 -6.98 -13.09 30.35
N GLY A 297 -7.35 -14.04 29.51
CA GLY A 297 -8.74 -14.32 29.20
C GLY A 297 -9.38 -13.38 28.15
N GLY A 298 -8.62 -12.42 27.59
CA GLY A 298 -9.01 -11.53 26.51
C GLY A 298 -7.90 -11.38 25.49
N THR A 299 -8.04 -10.47 24.53
CA THR A 299 -7.01 -10.19 23.55
C THR A 299 -5.92 -9.31 24.12
N GLY A 300 -4.65 -9.72 24.01
CA GLY A 300 -3.48 -8.92 24.36
C GLY A 300 -3.37 -7.70 23.45
N GLY A 301 -2.87 -6.57 24.00
CA GLY A 301 -2.66 -5.34 23.23
C GLY A 301 -1.53 -5.48 22.22
N ALA A 302 -1.64 -4.84 21.07
CA ALA A 302 -0.57 -4.80 20.06
C ALA A 302 0.65 -4.01 20.56
N GLY A 303 1.86 -4.38 20.12
CA GLY A 303 3.07 -3.58 20.32
C GLY A 303 3.02 -2.30 19.48
N GLY A 304 3.56 -1.20 20.02
CA GLY A 304 3.69 0.05 19.27
C GLY A 304 4.77 -0.02 18.19
N ARG A 305 4.61 0.71 17.09
CA ARG A 305 5.63 0.82 16.04
C ARG A 305 6.90 1.51 16.54
N GLY A 306 8.07 1.13 15.99
CA GLY A 306 9.32 1.86 16.19
C GLY A 306 9.31 3.19 15.44
N GLY A 307 9.94 4.21 16.00
CA GLY A 307 10.13 5.50 15.32
C GLY A 307 11.13 5.41 14.17
N ASN A 308 10.93 6.18 13.11
CA ASN A 308 11.85 6.21 11.97
C ASN A 308 13.16 6.92 12.32
N GLY A 309 14.26 6.50 11.69
CA GLY A 309 15.50 7.24 11.66
C GLY A 309 15.42 8.32 10.58
N ALA A 310 15.13 9.58 10.97
CA ALA A 310 14.87 10.67 10.02
C ALA A 310 16.15 11.38 9.49
N GLY A 311 17.34 10.89 9.86
CA GLY A 311 18.61 11.62 9.65
C GLY A 311 19.02 11.77 8.19
N LEU A 312 19.31 12.97 7.73
CA LEU A 312 19.84 13.24 6.39
C LEU A 312 21.17 12.49 6.13
N LEU A 313 22.05 12.43 7.12
CA LEU A 313 23.37 11.80 7.01
C LEU A 313 23.36 10.37 7.52
N PHE A 314 22.76 10.14 8.68
CA PHE A 314 22.62 8.84 9.32
C PHE A 314 21.29 8.74 10.05
N GLY A 315 20.54 7.64 9.87
CA GLY A 315 19.31 7.36 10.59
C GLY A 315 19.08 5.88 10.76
N ALA A 316 18.91 5.42 12.00
CA ALA A 316 18.50 4.07 12.31
C ALA A 316 17.06 4.07 12.82
N GLY A 317 16.23 3.17 12.34
CA GLY A 317 14.87 2.97 12.84
C GLY A 317 14.89 2.38 14.26
N GLY A 318 13.93 2.75 15.08
CA GLY A 318 13.70 2.13 16.38
C GLY A 318 13.07 0.76 16.26
N GLY A 319 13.30 -0.14 17.19
CA GLY A 319 12.64 -1.44 17.23
C GLY A 319 11.16 -1.30 17.55
N GLY A 320 10.29 -2.18 17.00
CA GLY A 320 8.90 -2.31 17.39
C GLY A 320 8.75 -2.78 18.83
N GLY A 321 7.61 -2.48 19.44
CA GLY A 321 7.23 -2.97 20.77
C GLY A 321 6.74 -4.41 20.74
N GLN A 322 6.84 -5.13 21.83
CA GLN A 322 6.28 -6.49 21.95
C GLN A 322 4.76 -6.43 22.11
N GLY A 323 4.05 -7.41 21.55
CA GLY A 323 2.63 -7.64 21.83
C GLY A 323 2.41 -8.15 23.26
N GLY A 324 1.24 -7.89 23.83
CA GLY A 324 0.82 -8.40 25.14
C GLY A 324 0.30 -9.82 25.06
N ASP A 325 0.52 -10.63 26.07
CA ASP A 325 -0.06 -11.98 26.17
C ASP A 325 -1.57 -11.92 26.45
N GLY A 326 -2.34 -12.93 26.00
CA GLY A 326 -3.78 -13.00 26.23
C GLY A 326 -4.37 -14.37 25.94
N ALA A 327 -5.71 -14.51 25.99
CA ALA A 327 -6.38 -15.67 25.38
C ALA A 327 -6.03 -15.70 23.89
N ASP A 328 -6.09 -14.52 23.23
CA ASP A 328 -5.45 -14.27 21.94
C ASP A 328 -4.29 -13.31 22.19
N GLY A 329 -3.08 -13.64 21.74
CA GLY A 329 -1.92 -12.78 21.92
C GLY A 329 -2.04 -11.50 21.09
N GLY A 330 -1.44 -10.41 21.57
CA GLY A 330 -1.31 -9.17 20.80
C GLY A 330 -0.15 -9.25 19.81
N ARG A 331 -0.26 -8.60 18.67
CA ARG A 331 0.77 -8.54 17.60
C ARG A 331 2.01 -7.78 18.07
N GLY A 332 3.17 -8.12 17.52
CA GLY A 332 4.37 -7.30 17.66
C GLY A 332 4.25 -6.01 16.83
N GLY A 333 4.82 -4.92 17.31
CA GLY A 333 4.88 -3.66 16.56
C GLY A 333 5.96 -3.70 15.47
N ASN A 334 5.74 -3.04 14.35
CA ASN A 334 6.73 -2.95 13.27
C ASN A 334 7.95 -2.14 13.71
N GLY A 335 9.12 -2.46 13.15
CA GLY A 335 10.33 -1.65 13.29
C GLY A 335 10.22 -0.35 12.48
N GLY A 336 10.92 0.70 12.93
CA GLY A 336 11.02 1.96 12.19
C GLY A 336 12.02 1.86 11.04
N SER A 337 11.79 2.58 9.95
CA SER A 337 12.71 2.64 8.80
C SER A 337 13.95 3.48 9.09
N GLY A 338 15.08 3.14 8.45
CA GLY A 338 16.29 3.95 8.41
C GLY A 338 16.17 5.08 7.38
N THR A 339 17.22 5.94 7.32
CA THR A 339 17.31 7.00 6.30
C THR A 339 17.85 6.46 4.97
N PHE A 340 17.72 7.25 3.91
CA PHE A 340 18.08 6.83 2.54
C PHE A 340 19.54 6.39 2.35
N LEU A 341 20.52 7.10 2.88
CA LEU A 341 21.94 6.79 2.58
C LEU A 341 22.57 5.81 3.59
N LEU A 342 22.71 6.22 4.84
CA LEU A 342 23.28 5.41 5.93
C LEU A 342 22.15 4.99 6.88
N GLY A 343 21.14 4.32 6.35
CA GLY A 343 19.96 3.92 7.09
C GLY A 343 20.01 2.48 7.57
N ILE A 344 19.66 2.25 8.83
CA ILE A 344 19.50 0.90 9.39
C ILE A 344 18.04 0.74 9.77
N GLY A 345 17.36 -0.30 9.31
CA GLY A 345 16.01 -0.64 9.73
C GLY A 345 15.98 -1.13 11.17
N GLY A 346 14.99 -0.71 11.93
CA GLY A 346 14.74 -1.21 13.30
C GLY A 346 14.12 -2.61 13.27
N PRO A 347 14.40 -3.51 14.21
CA PRO A 347 13.76 -4.82 14.25
C PRO A 347 12.29 -4.70 14.61
N GLY A 348 11.46 -5.59 14.07
CA GLY A 348 10.08 -5.80 14.53
C GLY A 348 10.03 -6.30 15.96
N GLY A 349 8.94 -6.03 16.66
CA GLY A 349 8.68 -6.54 18.01
C GLY A 349 8.13 -7.97 17.96
N ASP A 350 8.44 -8.77 18.97
CA ASP A 350 7.85 -10.11 19.11
C ASP A 350 6.36 -9.99 19.47
N ALA A 351 5.55 -10.92 19.00
CA ALA A 351 4.15 -11.03 19.39
C ALA A 351 3.98 -11.54 20.81
N GLY A 352 2.82 -11.28 21.40
CA GLY A 352 2.37 -11.87 22.64
C GLY A 352 1.93 -13.32 22.46
N ASN A 353 1.98 -14.11 23.50
CA ASN A 353 1.56 -15.51 23.50
C ASN A 353 0.05 -15.62 23.65
N SER A 354 -0.56 -16.55 22.89
CA SER A 354 -1.96 -16.91 23.01
C SER A 354 -2.17 -18.03 24.06
N GLY A 355 -3.40 -18.21 24.54
CA GLY A 355 -3.77 -19.21 25.53
C GLY A 355 -3.52 -18.80 26.99
N VAL A 356 -3.20 -17.54 27.26
CA VAL A 356 -2.98 -17.04 28.62
C VAL A 356 -4.32 -16.65 29.26
N GLY A 357 -4.72 -17.39 30.28
CA GLY A 357 -5.95 -17.15 31.06
C GLY A 357 -7.24 -17.65 30.40
N GLY A 358 -7.17 -18.36 29.26
CA GLY A 358 -8.30 -18.91 28.54
C GLY A 358 -7.86 -19.76 27.36
N SER A 359 -8.81 -20.41 26.69
CA SER A 359 -8.53 -21.06 25.39
C SER A 359 -8.34 -19.97 24.33
N SER A 360 -7.29 -20.08 23.54
CA SER A 360 -7.11 -19.23 22.34
C SER A 360 -8.25 -19.49 21.36
N THR A 361 -8.84 -18.43 20.85
CA THR A 361 -9.90 -18.47 19.83
C THR A 361 -9.36 -18.27 18.42
N GLY A 362 -8.07 -17.94 18.27
CA GLY A 362 -7.44 -17.55 17.02
C GLY A 362 -6.04 -18.12 16.78
N LEU A 363 -5.46 -17.65 15.71
CA LEU A 363 -4.10 -17.94 15.27
C LEU A 363 -3.07 -17.38 16.27
N PRO A 364 -1.83 -17.93 16.30
CA PRO A 364 -0.74 -17.29 17.02
C PRO A 364 -0.61 -15.83 16.56
N ALA A 365 -0.44 -14.91 17.48
CA ALA A 365 -0.18 -13.53 17.15
C ALA A 365 1.15 -13.40 16.37
N LEU A 366 1.19 -12.52 15.40
CA LEU A 366 2.33 -12.33 14.53
C LEU A 366 3.35 -11.35 15.13
N GLY A 367 4.63 -11.61 14.90
CA GLY A 367 5.68 -10.63 15.14
C GLY A 367 5.54 -9.42 14.19
N GLY A 368 6.08 -8.28 14.60
CA GLY A 368 6.12 -7.09 13.76
C GLY A 368 7.14 -7.22 12.65
N ALA A 369 6.90 -6.59 11.50
CA ALA A 369 7.86 -6.50 10.40
C ALA A 369 9.12 -5.73 10.82
N GLY A 370 10.26 -6.04 10.19
CA GLY A 370 11.48 -5.23 10.30
C GLY A 370 11.33 -3.91 9.54
N GLY A 371 12.02 -2.88 9.98
CA GLY A 371 12.07 -1.60 9.28
C GLY A 371 13.02 -1.61 8.10
N ASN A 372 12.78 -0.74 7.12
CA ASN A 372 13.58 -0.63 5.90
C ASN A 372 14.97 -0.07 6.17
N ALA A 373 15.95 -0.54 5.41
CA ALA A 373 17.30 0.02 5.37
C ALA A 373 17.41 1.17 4.37
N GLY A 374 18.50 1.94 4.49
CA GLY A 374 18.99 2.79 3.41
C GLY A 374 19.99 2.06 2.52
N LEU A 375 20.47 2.77 1.50
CA LEU A 375 21.38 2.25 0.46
C LEU A 375 22.63 1.50 0.98
N LEU A 376 23.18 1.92 2.12
CA LEU A 376 24.39 1.37 2.72
C LEU A 376 24.14 0.76 4.11
N GLY A 377 22.89 0.40 4.42
CA GLY A 377 22.48 -0.19 5.69
C GLY A 377 21.87 -1.58 5.56
N ASN A 378 21.33 -2.06 6.66
CA ASN A 378 20.67 -3.37 6.76
C ASN A 378 19.23 -3.20 7.23
N HIS A 379 18.32 -4.00 6.68
CA HIS A 379 16.94 -4.10 7.14
C HIS A 379 16.86 -4.60 8.59
N GLY A 380 15.80 -4.23 9.27
CA GLY A 380 15.49 -4.78 10.57
C GLY A 380 15.02 -6.24 10.47
N ALA A 381 15.33 -7.03 11.47
CA ALA A 381 14.81 -8.39 11.55
C ALA A 381 13.31 -8.37 11.88
N VAL A 382 12.56 -9.33 11.35
CA VAL A 382 11.15 -9.55 11.71
C VAL A 382 11.06 -10.05 13.16
N GLY A 383 10.06 -9.60 13.90
CA GLY A 383 9.76 -10.09 15.24
C GLY A 383 9.26 -11.53 15.23
N LYS A 384 9.41 -12.22 16.34
CA LYS A 384 8.94 -13.61 16.47
C LYS A 384 7.43 -13.64 16.65
N SER A 385 6.77 -14.60 16.01
CA SER A 385 5.37 -14.92 16.29
C SER A 385 5.21 -15.46 17.71
N GLY A 386 4.05 -15.21 18.30
CA GLY A 386 3.70 -15.72 19.61
C GLY A 386 3.53 -17.25 19.62
N THR A 387 3.63 -17.88 20.79
CA THR A 387 3.26 -19.27 20.94
C THR A 387 1.73 -19.37 21.08
N GLY A 388 1.10 -20.29 20.36
CA GLY A 388 -0.33 -20.60 20.39
C GLY A 388 -0.56 -22.02 19.92
N ALA A 389 -1.79 -22.49 19.91
CA ALA A 389 -2.12 -23.79 19.33
C ALA A 389 -1.66 -23.80 17.87
N ALA A 390 -0.89 -24.83 17.51
CA ALA A 390 -0.50 -25.04 16.10
C ALA A 390 -1.75 -24.98 15.25
N LEU A 391 -1.67 -24.32 14.10
CA LEU A 391 -2.70 -24.26 13.07
C LEU A 391 -3.15 -25.66 12.71
N VAL A 392 -4.12 -26.20 13.44
CA VAL A 392 -4.99 -27.23 12.87
C VAL A 392 -6.09 -26.44 12.18
N GLN A 393 -6.07 -26.41 10.87
CA GLN A 393 -7.19 -25.94 10.08
C GLN A 393 -8.42 -26.77 10.42
N THR A 394 -9.18 -26.35 11.41
CA THR A 394 -10.52 -26.89 11.67
C THR A 394 -11.49 -25.77 11.30
N GLY A 395 -12.14 -25.96 10.16
CA GLY A 395 -13.30 -25.16 9.80
C GLY A 395 -14.36 -25.28 10.89
N ALA A 396 -14.48 -24.26 11.71
CA ALA A 396 -15.69 -23.88 12.43
C ALA A 396 -15.44 -22.57 13.19
N ASN A 397 -16.20 -21.55 12.86
CA ASN A 397 -16.32 -20.22 13.47
C ASN A 397 -15.17 -19.24 13.14
N GLY A 398 -15.29 -18.57 12.01
CA GLY A 398 -14.51 -17.41 11.61
C GLY A 398 -13.47 -17.65 10.50
N SER A 399 -13.29 -18.87 9.97
CA SER A 399 -12.48 -19.06 8.78
C SER A 399 -13.25 -18.59 7.54
N MET A 400 -12.60 -17.83 6.68
CA MET A 400 -13.16 -17.41 5.39
C MET A 400 -13.56 -18.64 4.57
N LEU A 401 -14.68 -18.53 3.83
CA LEU A 401 -15.10 -19.58 2.92
C LEU A 401 -14.17 -19.61 1.71
N SER A 402 -13.78 -20.80 1.27
CA SER A 402 -12.99 -20.90 0.03
C SER A 402 -13.80 -20.39 -1.16
N VAL A 403 -13.12 -19.75 -2.11
CA VAL A 403 -13.71 -19.21 -3.33
C VAL A 403 -13.12 -19.95 -4.53
N THR A 404 -13.95 -20.28 -5.51
CA THR A 404 -13.56 -20.97 -6.74
C THR A 404 -14.38 -20.46 -7.93
N SER A 405 -13.94 -20.77 -9.14
CA SER A 405 -14.74 -20.48 -10.34
C SER A 405 -15.91 -21.48 -10.49
N THR A 406 -17.08 -20.97 -10.85
CA THR A 406 -18.28 -21.76 -11.16
C THR A 406 -18.93 -21.17 -12.39
N GLY A 407 -18.59 -21.68 -13.55
CA GLY A 407 -18.98 -21.06 -14.82
C GLY A 407 -18.38 -19.65 -14.92
N VAL A 408 -19.22 -18.67 -15.17
CA VAL A 408 -18.82 -17.24 -15.26
C VAL A 408 -18.78 -16.51 -13.91
N TRP A 409 -18.90 -17.23 -12.80
CA TRP A 409 -18.99 -16.66 -11.46
C TRP A 409 -17.85 -17.14 -10.57
N LEU A 410 -17.45 -16.28 -9.65
CA LEU A 410 -16.77 -16.72 -8.42
C LEU A 410 -17.82 -17.14 -7.40
N THR A 411 -17.65 -18.31 -6.79
CA THR A 411 -18.56 -18.82 -5.75
C THR A 411 -17.78 -19.27 -4.53
N ASN A 412 -18.36 -19.04 -3.35
CA ASN A 412 -17.81 -19.60 -2.12
C ASN A 412 -18.25 -21.05 -1.90
N SER A 413 -17.70 -21.71 -0.88
CA SER A 413 -18.02 -23.12 -0.54
C SER A 413 -19.48 -23.37 -0.16
N ASP A 414 -20.26 -22.34 0.14
CA ASP A 414 -21.71 -22.42 0.35
C ASP A 414 -22.50 -22.33 -0.98
N GLY A 415 -21.80 -22.14 -2.09
CA GLY A 415 -22.38 -21.99 -3.44
C GLY A 415 -22.94 -20.61 -3.72
N GLN A 416 -22.70 -19.64 -2.85
CA GLN A 416 -23.10 -18.25 -3.08
C GLN A 416 -22.17 -17.59 -4.10
N VAL A 417 -22.72 -16.77 -4.99
CA VAL A 417 -21.91 -15.92 -5.86
C VAL A 417 -21.26 -14.83 -5.02
N VAL A 418 -19.96 -14.65 -5.22
CA VAL A 418 -19.14 -13.66 -4.51
C VAL A 418 -18.71 -12.56 -5.48
N LEU A 419 -18.96 -11.30 -5.09
CA LEU A 419 -18.37 -10.13 -5.75
C LEU A 419 -17.36 -9.50 -4.82
N LEU A 420 -16.26 -9.09 -5.39
CA LEU A 420 -15.07 -8.63 -4.69
C LEU A 420 -14.71 -7.23 -5.16
N HIS A 421 -14.63 -6.31 -4.23
CA HIS A 421 -14.18 -4.94 -4.49
C HIS A 421 -13.03 -4.59 -3.54
N GLY A 422 -11.94 -4.05 -4.07
CA GLY A 422 -10.78 -3.74 -3.26
C GLY A 422 -9.68 -2.99 -3.98
N PHE A 423 -8.45 -3.26 -3.58
CA PHE A 423 -7.29 -2.50 -4.02
C PHE A 423 -6.11 -3.40 -4.36
N ASN A 424 -5.23 -2.84 -5.18
CA ASN A 424 -3.87 -3.31 -5.33
C ASN A 424 -3.00 -2.77 -4.18
N GLU A 425 -2.15 -3.60 -3.61
CA GLU A 425 -1.10 -3.20 -2.67
C GLU A 425 0.22 -3.85 -3.12
N VAL A 426 1.04 -3.06 -3.79
CA VAL A 426 2.31 -3.49 -4.37
C VAL A 426 3.43 -2.53 -3.96
N TYR A 427 4.46 -3.03 -3.28
CA TYR A 427 5.64 -2.26 -2.94
C TYR A 427 6.78 -2.60 -3.90
N LYS A 428 7.05 -1.72 -4.86
CA LYS A 428 7.96 -1.96 -6.01
C LYS A 428 9.45 -1.77 -5.72
N LEU A 429 9.81 -1.37 -4.50
CA LEU A 429 11.20 -1.21 -4.10
C LEU A 429 11.68 -2.38 -3.23
N ALA A 430 12.95 -2.77 -3.33
CA ALA A 430 13.49 -3.76 -2.40
C ALA A 430 13.29 -3.31 -0.93
N PRO A 431 12.82 -4.16 -0.02
CA PRO A 431 12.74 -5.61 -0.09
C PRO A 431 11.49 -6.19 -0.77
N TYR A 432 10.68 -5.41 -1.45
CA TYR A 432 9.46 -5.80 -2.16
C TYR A 432 8.32 -6.33 -1.27
N GLU A 433 8.38 -6.03 0.01
CA GLU A 433 7.37 -6.44 1.00
C GLU A 433 6.32 -5.35 1.18
N PRO A 434 5.02 -5.64 1.16
CA PRO A 434 3.98 -4.64 1.43
C PRO A 434 4.16 -3.91 2.76
N SER A 435 4.63 -4.62 3.79
CA SER A 435 4.96 -4.02 5.08
C SER A 435 6.05 -2.95 5.02
N ALA A 436 6.85 -2.93 3.95
CA ALA A 436 7.88 -1.92 3.75
C ALA A 436 7.31 -0.56 3.31
N SER A 437 6.13 -0.52 2.67
CA SER A 437 5.36 0.71 2.46
C SER A 437 4.86 1.30 3.78
N GLY A 438 4.75 0.46 4.80
CA GLY A 438 4.12 0.75 6.09
C GLY A 438 2.75 0.11 6.25
N PHE A 439 2.25 -0.62 5.25
CA PHE A 439 0.97 -1.30 5.29
C PHE A 439 0.86 -2.22 6.51
N SER A 440 -0.21 -2.09 7.27
CA SER A 440 -0.34 -2.70 8.61
C SER A 440 -1.80 -2.98 9.00
N GLU A 441 -2.01 -3.38 10.24
CA GLU A 441 -3.32 -3.77 10.80
C GLU A 441 -4.39 -2.68 10.69
N ASP A 442 -4.02 -1.41 10.92
CA ASP A 442 -4.93 -0.29 10.82
C ASP A 442 -5.36 -0.03 9.36
N ASP A 443 -4.53 -0.37 8.37
CA ASP A 443 -4.89 -0.30 6.96
C ASP A 443 -5.88 -1.42 6.58
N ALA A 444 -5.64 -2.67 7.03
CA ALA A 444 -6.57 -3.77 6.84
C ALA A 444 -7.93 -3.49 7.53
N ALA A 445 -7.91 -2.96 8.75
CA ALA A 445 -9.12 -2.54 9.45
C ALA A 445 -9.85 -1.41 8.72
N PHE A 446 -9.12 -0.45 8.15
CA PHE A 446 -9.68 0.64 7.34
C PHE A 446 -10.38 0.12 6.08
N LEU A 447 -9.75 -0.80 5.35
CA LEU A 447 -10.35 -1.44 4.18
C LEU A 447 -11.66 -2.13 4.53
N ALA A 448 -11.65 -2.98 5.55
CA ALA A 448 -12.84 -3.71 6.01
C ALA A 448 -13.95 -2.77 6.49
N ALA A 449 -13.61 -1.70 7.24
CA ALA A 449 -14.58 -0.70 7.73
C ALA A 449 -15.26 0.08 6.60
N ASN A 450 -14.59 0.22 5.45
CA ASN A 450 -15.13 0.85 4.25
C ASN A 450 -15.72 -0.14 3.25
N GLY A 451 -15.87 -1.42 3.64
CA GLY A 451 -16.61 -2.43 2.91
C GLY A 451 -15.83 -3.14 1.80
N PHE A 452 -14.54 -2.91 1.68
CA PHE A 452 -13.67 -3.61 0.74
C PHE A 452 -13.35 -5.02 1.26
N ASN A 453 -13.35 -6.01 0.37
CA ASN A 453 -13.23 -7.42 0.75
C ASN A 453 -12.18 -8.20 -0.05
N VAL A 454 -11.35 -7.53 -0.84
CA VAL A 454 -10.23 -8.15 -1.55
C VAL A 454 -9.03 -7.20 -1.61
N VAL A 455 -7.82 -7.77 -1.58
CA VAL A 455 -6.56 -7.10 -1.92
C VAL A 455 -5.81 -7.96 -2.93
N ARG A 456 -5.47 -7.38 -4.08
CA ARG A 456 -4.48 -7.95 -4.99
C ARG A 456 -3.10 -7.55 -4.48
N LEU A 457 -2.35 -8.54 -3.97
CA LEU A 457 -1.14 -8.35 -3.19
C LEU A 457 0.07 -8.70 -4.03
N GLY A 458 0.90 -7.70 -4.34
CA GLY A 458 2.10 -7.87 -5.14
C GLY A 458 3.16 -8.71 -4.46
N VAL A 459 3.65 -9.70 -5.21
CA VAL A 459 4.80 -10.55 -4.90
C VAL A 459 5.78 -10.42 -6.04
N ILE A 460 7.02 -10.09 -5.76
CA ILE A 460 8.03 -9.82 -6.78
C ILE A 460 8.96 -11.02 -6.94
N TRP A 461 9.18 -11.51 -8.18
CA TRP A 461 10.02 -12.66 -8.45
C TRP A 461 11.44 -12.49 -7.87
N ALA A 462 12.01 -11.28 -7.97
CA ALA A 462 13.31 -10.96 -7.37
C ALA A 462 13.33 -11.12 -5.84
N GLY A 463 12.20 -10.91 -5.17
CA GLY A 463 12.03 -11.17 -3.74
C GLY A 463 11.92 -12.66 -3.44
N VAL A 464 11.20 -13.41 -4.27
CA VAL A 464 11.01 -14.86 -4.13
C VAL A 464 12.30 -15.62 -4.39
N GLU A 465 13.02 -15.30 -5.48
CA GLU A 465 14.18 -16.03 -5.97
C GLU A 465 15.37 -15.10 -6.25
N PRO A 466 16.02 -14.57 -5.19
CA PRO A 466 17.13 -13.61 -5.34
C PRO A 466 18.35 -14.19 -6.06
N GLN A 467 18.53 -15.49 -6.09
CA GLN A 467 19.55 -16.23 -6.85
C GLN A 467 18.93 -17.46 -7.51
N PRO A 468 19.41 -17.90 -8.67
CA PRO A 468 18.81 -18.99 -9.42
C PRO A 468 18.72 -20.29 -8.59
N GLY A 469 17.49 -20.74 -8.33
CA GLY A 469 17.18 -21.92 -7.51
C GLY A 469 17.29 -21.72 -6.00
N VAL A 470 17.43 -20.47 -5.53
CA VAL A 470 17.47 -20.13 -4.10
C VAL A 470 16.26 -19.26 -3.75
N TYR A 471 15.33 -19.81 -2.97
CA TYR A 471 14.09 -19.15 -2.59
C TYR A 471 14.18 -18.53 -1.20
N ASP A 472 13.75 -17.27 -1.07
CA ASP A 472 13.79 -16.54 0.19
C ASP A 472 12.55 -16.83 1.05
N ALA A 473 12.72 -17.77 2.00
CA ALA A 473 11.66 -18.14 2.91
C ALA A 473 11.21 -16.98 3.83
N ALA A 474 12.09 -16.02 4.13
CA ALA A 474 11.74 -14.87 4.97
C ALA A 474 10.85 -13.90 4.20
N TYR A 475 11.14 -13.67 2.92
CA TYR A 475 10.27 -12.90 2.04
C TYR A 475 8.88 -13.55 1.91
N ILE A 476 8.80 -14.84 1.61
CA ILE A 476 7.52 -15.57 1.52
C ILE A 476 6.76 -15.49 2.84
N GLN A 477 7.46 -15.60 3.99
CA GLN A 477 6.83 -15.46 5.29
C GLN A 477 6.26 -14.06 5.54
N SER A 478 6.89 -12.99 5.04
CA SER A 478 6.37 -11.62 5.16
C SER A 478 5.06 -11.46 4.38
N ILE A 479 4.97 -12.05 3.19
CA ILE A 479 3.72 -12.11 2.41
C ILE A 479 2.64 -12.90 3.15
N GLN A 480 2.97 -14.07 3.73
CA GLN A 480 2.03 -14.85 4.54
C GLN A 480 1.48 -14.04 5.73
N GLN A 481 2.30 -13.20 6.37
CA GLN A 481 1.87 -12.33 7.46
C GLN A 481 0.85 -11.29 6.99
N THR A 482 1.08 -10.68 5.83
CA THR A 482 0.14 -9.72 5.23
C THR A 482 -1.18 -10.41 4.87
N VAL A 483 -1.14 -11.59 4.26
CA VAL A 483 -2.34 -12.40 3.95
C VAL A 483 -3.13 -12.74 5.22
N GLN A 484 -2.46 -13.16 6.28
CA GLN A 484 -3.12 -13.47 7.57
C GLN A 484 -3.75 -12.23 8.21
N MET A 485 -3.09 -11.08 8.11
CA MET A 485 -3.60 -9.81 8.58
C MET A 485 -4.89 -9.42 7.84
N LEU A 486 -4.89 -9.49 6.52
CA LEU A 486 -6.08 -9.25 5.70
C LEU A 486 -7.21 -10.21 6.04
N ALA A 487 -6.91 -11.51 6.16
CA ALA A 487 -7.87 -12.55 6.53
C ALA A 487 -8.51 -12.32 7.90
N ALA A 488 -7.77 -11.78 8.88
CA ALA A 488 -8.31 -11.43 10.19
C ALA A 488 -9.41 -10.36 10.13
N HIS A 489 -9.44 -9.57 9.06
CA HIS A 489 -10.47 -8.58 8.76
C HIS A 489 -11.49 -9.03 7.72
N GLY A 490 -11.49 -10.32 7.33
CA GLY A 490 -12.42 -10.85 6.34
C GLY A 490 -12.13 -10.42 4.91
N ILE A 491 -10.90 -10.03 4.61
CA ILE A 491 -10.44 -9.59 3.30
C ILE A 491 -9.75 -10.75 2.61
N TYR A 492 -10.20 -11.10 1.41
CA TYR A 492 -9.56 -12.07 0.53
C TYR A 492 -8.30 -11.51 -0.10
N THR A 493 -7.38 -12.39 -0.48
CA THR A 493 -6.14 -12.02 -1.15
C THR A 493 -6.01 -12.73 -2.49
N ILE A 494 -5.65 -12.01 -3.54
CA ILE A 494 -5.10 -12.51 -4.80
C ILE A 494 -3.58 -12.30 -4.71
N ILE A 495 -2.81 -13.36 -4.85
CA ILE A 495 -1.34 -13.27 -4.89
C ILE A 495 -0.94 -12.98 -6.33
N ASP A 496 -0.36 -11.83 -6.56
CA ASP A 496 0.03 -11.34 -7.87
C ASP A 496 1.56 -11.38 -8.04
N MET A 497 2.06 -12.11 -9.01
CA MET A 497 3.49 -12.05 -9.36
C MET A 497 3.73 -10.82 -10.23
N HIS A 498 3.93 -9.71 -9.52
CA HIS A 498 3.98 -8.38 -10.11
C HIS A 498 5.31 -8.09 -10.79
N GLN A 499 5.23 -7.42 -11.91
CA GLN A 499 6.34 -6.85 -12.64
C GLN A 499 5.93 -5.60 -13.40
N ASP A 500 6.84 -4.62 -13.45
CA ASP A 500 6.83 -3.54 -14.43
C ASP A 500 8.21 -3.38 -15.04
N LEU A 501 8.27 -3.10 -16.35
CA LEU A 501 9.52 -2.97 -17.11
C LEU A 501 10.47 -4.16 -16.91
N TYR A 502 9.91 -5.35 -16.68
CA TYR A 502 10.61 -6.61 -16.48
C TYR A 502 11.43 -6.70 -15.19
N SER A 503 12.20 -5.65 -14.81
CA SER A 503 13.14 -5.76 -13.69
C SER A 503 13.73 -4.44 -13.23
N ALA A 504 14.27 -4.42 -12.00
CA ALA A 504 14.95 -3.25 -11.44
C ALA A 504 16.16 -2.73 -12.27
N PRO A 505 17.04 -3.58 -12.87
CA PRO A 505 18.06 -3.10 -13.79
C PRO A 505 17.55 -2.32 -15.01
N LEU A 506 16.28 -2.50 -15.38
CA LEU A 506 15.63 -1.84 -16.53
C LEU A 506 14.77 -0.65 -16.10
N GLY A 507 14.71 -0.36 -14.79
CA GLY A 507 14.01 0.80 -14.25
C GLY A 507 12.63 0.51 -13.67
N GLY A 508 12.26 -0.76 -13.56
CA GLY A 508 11.02 -1.25 -12.96
C GLY A 508 11.29 -2.20 -11.78
N GLU A 509 10.51 -3.27 -11.69
CA GLU A 509 10.67 -4.40 -10.76
C GLU A 509 10.15 -5.69 -11.42
N GLY A 510 10.24 -6.83 -10.75
CA GLY A 510 9.82 -8.14 -11.24
C GLY A 510 10.95 -9.15 -11.23
N ALA A 511 11.54 -9.43 -12.39
CA ALA A 511 12.58 -10.43 -12.53
C ALA A 511 13.84 -10.06 -11.75
N PRO A 512 14.52 -11.04 -11.13
CA PRO A 512 15.81 -10.81 -10.49
C PRO A 512 16.90 -10.48 -11.51
N GLN A 513 17.95 -9.82 -11.04
CA GLN A 513 19.06 -9.39 -11.90
C GLN A 513 19.66 -10.53 -12.72
N TRP A 514 19.75 -11.74 -12.16
CA TRP A 514 20.31 -12.90 -12.86
C TRP A 514 19.42 -13.38 -14.02
N ALA A 515 18.09 -13.09 -13.97
CA ALA A 515 17.15 -13.41 -15.04
C ALA A 515 17.04 -12.28 -16.08
N THR A 516 17.65 -11.11 -15.84
CA THR A 516 17.62 -9.95 -16.73
C THR A 516 18.70 -10.10 -17.81
N GLN A 517 18.38 -10.87 -18.87
CA GLN A 517 19.32 -11.18 -19.95
C GLN A 517 19.14 -10.21 -21.13
N THR A 518 19.85 -9.10 -21.13
CA THR A 518 19.72 -8.01 -22.12
C THR A 518 20.50 -8.23 -23.41
N GLY A 519 21.26 -9.32 -23.52
CA GLY A 519 22.16 -9.53 -24.65
C GLY A 519 23.31 -8.51 -24.80
N GLY A 520 23.53 -7.69 -23.75
CA GLY A 520 24.51 -6.59 -23.79
C GLY A 520 24.07 -5.39 -24.65
N LEU A 521 22.78 -5.32 -24.98
CA LEU A 521 22.23 -4.20 -25.73
C LEU A 521 22.12 -2.93 -24.89
N PRO A 522 22.07 -1.74 -25.54
CA PRO A 522 21.93 -0.48 -24.82
C PRO A 522 20.66 -0.45 -23.95
N ASN A 523 20.85 -0.11 -22.68
CA ASN A 523 19.77 0.09 -21.72
C ASN A 523 19.55 1.59 -21.55
N GLN A 524 18.70 2.16 -22.37
CA GLN A 524 18.30 3.57 -22.28
C GLN A 524 16.86 3.65 -21.79
N SER A 525 16.65 4.31 -20.66
CA SER A 525 15.31 4.56 -20.15
C SER A 525 14.56 5.56 -21.02
N PHE A 526 13.32 5.24 -21.34
CA PHE A 526 12.34 6.12 -21.98
C PHE A 526 11.15 6.41 -21.05
N GLY A 527 11.30 6.11 -19.75
CA GLY A 527 10.23 6.22 -18.76
C GLY A 527 9.17 5.14 -18.90
N PHE A 528 8.30 5.05 -17.90
CA PHE A 528 7.13 4.16 -17.93
C PHE A 528 5.97 4.85 -18.70
N PRO A 529 5.25 4.16 -19.59
CA PRO A 529 5.50 2.81 -20.11
C PRO A 529 6.39 2.79 -21.37
N GLY A 530 7.03 3.92 -21.76
CA GLY A 530 7.78 4.06 -23.01
C GLY A 530 8.93 3.09 -23.18
N SER A 531 9.57 2.67 -22.06
CA SER A 531 10.70 1.74 -22.07
C SER A 531 10.30 0.37 -22.61
N TYR A 532 9.11 -0.15 -22.34
CA TYR A 532 8.60 -1.40 -22.92
C TYR A 532 8.78 -1.47 -24.43
N TYR A 533 8.57 -0.38 -25.14
CA TYR A 533 8.54 -0.34 -26.63
C TYR A 533 9.86 0.08 -27.24
N LEU A 534 10.62 0.92 -26.55
CA LEU A 534 11.76 1.64 -27.14
C LEU A 534 13.11 1.23 -26.55
N ASN A 535 13.14 0.52 -25.42
CA ASN A 535 14.38 0.04 -24.80
C ASN A 535 14.81 -1.33 -25.35
N PRO A 536 15.89 -1.40 -26.18
CA PRO A 536 16.30 -2.66 -26.77
C PRO A 536 16.80 -3.69 -25.73
N ALA A 537 17.33 -3.24 -24.60
CA ALA A 537 17.73 -4.14 -23.52
C ALA A 537 16.52 -4.84 -22.90
N GLU A 538 15.42 -4.10 -22.73
CA GLU A 538 14.20 -4.62 -22.14
C GLU A 538 13.44 -5.56 -23.07
N THR A 539 13.21 -5.16 -24.34
CA THR A 539 12.58 -6.05 -25.31
C THR A 539 13.36 -7.36 -25.49
N THR A 540 14.70 -7.30 -25.40
CA THR A 540 15.55 -8.52 -25.49
C THR A 540 15.49 -9.35 -24.20
N ALA A 541 15.35 -8.74 -23.04
CA ALA A 541 15.18 -9.48 -21.79
C ALA A 541 13.86 -10.27 -21.82
N TRP A 542 12.77 -9.69 -22.31
CA TRP A 542 11.51 -10.37 -22.57
C TRP A 542 11.63 -11.49 -23.60
N ASP A 543 12.31 -11.26 -24.72
CA ASP A 543 12.54 -12.30 -25.73
C ASP A 543 13.32 -13.47 -25.16
N ASN A 544 14.30 -13.23 -24.29
CA ASN A 544 15.05 -14.29 -23.63
C ASN A 544 14.22 -15.07 -22.63
N PHE A 545 13.27 -14.40 -21.93
CA PHE A 545 12.28 -15.07 -21.09
C PHE A 545 11.39 -16.00 -21.93
N TRP A 546 10.74 -15.47 -22.96
CA TRP A 546 9.85 -16.24 -23.83
C TRP A 546 10.54 -17.34 -24.64
N ASN A 547 11.83 -17.26 -24.84
CA ASN A 547 12.64 -18.33 -25.43
C ASN A 547 13.12 -19.36 -24.38
N ASN A 548 12.71 -19.22 -23.12
CA ASN A 548 13.17 -20.03 -21.99
C ASN A 548 14.71 -20.18 -21.95
N SER A 549 15.40 -19.06 -22.16
CA SER A 549 16.87 -19.01 -22.21
C SER A 549 17.47 -19.48 -20.88
N ASN A 550 18.55 -20.26 -20.92
CA ASN A 550 19.15 -20.80 -19.72
C ASN A 550 19.72 -19.71 -18.81
N ALA A 551 19.42 -19.78 -17.52
CA ALA A 551 20.09 -19.04 -16.46
C ALA A 551 21.43 -19.68 -16.09
N ALA A 552 22.18 -19.05 -15.17
CA ALA A 552 23.49 -19.53 -14.73
C ALA A 552 23.49 -20.93 -14.08
N ASN A 553 22.32 -21.33 -13.53
CA ASN A 553 22.11 -22.69 -12.99
C ASN A 553 21.85 -23.75 -14.07
N GLY A 554 21.80 -23.36 -15.35
CA GLY A 554 21.52 -24.25 -16.48
C GLY A 554 20.05 -24.60 -16.69
N VAL A 555 19.14 -23.93 -15.93
CA VAL A 555 17.69 -24.06 -16.02
C VAL A 555 17.13 -22.86 -16.81
N GLY A 556 16.09 -23.08 -17.59
CA GLY A 556 15.46 -22.03 -18.37
C GLY A 556 14.80 -20.96 -17.49
N LEU A 557 14.60 -19.75 -18.03
CA LEU A 557 14.00 -18.63 -17.29
C LEU A 557 12.54 -18.91 -16.94
N GLU A 558 11.73 -19.42 -17.88
CA GLU A 558 10.35 -19.84 -17.60
C GLU A 558 10.28 -21.02 -16.64
N ASP A 559 11.26 -21.95 -16.71
CA ASP A 559 11.34 -23.08 -15.79
C ASP A 559 11.64 -22.63 -14.35
N ASN A 560 12.54 -21.65 -14.17
CA ASN A 560 12.79 -21.02 -12.86
C ASN A 560 11.54 -20.27 -12.37
N TYR A 561 10.86 -19.52 -13.24
CA TYR A 561 9.64 -18.80 -12.91
C TYR A 561 8.51 -19.74 -12.45
N ALA A 562 8.30 -20.83 -13.17
CA ALA A 562 7.33 -21.86 -12.78
C ALA A 562 7.70 -22.50 -11.42
N LYS A 563 9.00 -22.67 -11.14
CA LYS A 563 9.45 -23.18 -9.84
C LYS A 563 9.32 -22.18 -8.71
N ALA A 564 9.51 -20.88 -8.99
CA ALA A 564 9.20 -19.80 -8.05
C ALA A 564 7.71 -19.82 -7.68
N TRP A 565 6.83 -19.99 -8.66
CA TRP A 565 5.40 -20.16 -8.43
C TRP A 565 5.03 -21.42 -7.63
N GLU A 566 5.65 -22.56 -7.94
CA GLU A 566 5.45 -23.78 -7.11
C GLU A 566 5.80 -23.51 -5.65
N THR A 567 6.88 -22.76 -5.41
CA THR A 567 7.34 -22.42 -4.07
C THR A 567 6.35 -21.47 -3.35
N VAL A 568 5.89 -20.42 -4.04
CA VAL A 568 4.88 -19.49 -3.50
C VAL A 568 3.56 -20.24 -3.25
N ALA A 569 3.04 -20.97 -4.23
CA ALA A 569 1.77 -21.69 -4.09
C ALA A 569 1.82 -22.73 -2.95
N SER A 570 2.94 -23.42 -2.76
CA SER A 570 3.15 -24.35 -1.64
C SER A 570 2.98 -23.67 -0.27
N ALA A 571 3.35 -22.40 -0.16
CA ALA A 571 3.24 -21.64 1.08
C ALA A 571 1.79 -21.23 1.42
N PHE A 572 0.90 -21.23 0.43
CA PHE A 572 -0.50 -20.81 0.59
C PHE A 572 -1.50 -21.96 0.36
N ALA A 573 -1.06 -23.14 -0.02
CA ALA A 573 -1.92 -24.27 -0.30
C ALA A 573 -2.89 -24.56 0.86
N GLY A 574 -4.20 -24.61 0.53
CA GLY A 574 -5.26 -24.83 1.51
C GLY A 574 -5.61 -23.61 2.38
N ASN A 575 -5.08 -22.43 2.09
CA ASN A 575 -5.49 -21.19 2.75
C ASN A 575 -6.70 -20.57 2.03
N ASN A 576 -7.88 -20.70 2.63
CA ASN A 576 -9.14 -20.19 2.04
C ASN A 576 -9.19 -18.68 1.85
N SER A 577 -8.32 -17.90 2.52
CA SER A 577 -8.26 -16.45 2.31
C SER A 577 -7.49 -16.07 1.05
N VAL A 578 -6.67 -16.96 0.49
CA VAL A 578 -6.04 -16.80 -0.82
C VAL A 578 -6.95 -17.41 -1.87
N ILE A 579 -7.54 -16.58 -2.71
CA ILE A 579 -8.56 -16.99 -3.67
C ILE A 579 -8.02 -17.11 -5.09
N GLY A 580 -6.80 -16.60 -5.33
CA GLY A 580 -6.19 -16.62 -6.66
C GLY A 580 -4.69 -16.44 -6.63
N TYR A 581 -4.07 -17.02 -7.64
CA TYR A 581 -2.70 -16.74 -8.06
C TYR A 581 -2.75 -16.03 -9.41
N ASP A 582 -2.42 -14.76 -9.42
CA ASP A 582 -2.28 -13.99 -10.64
C ASP A 582 -0.89 -14.24 -11.21
N VAL A 583 -0.89 -14.98 -12.31
CA VAL A 583 0.32 -15.69 -12.77
C VAL A 583 1.41 -14.72 -13.21
N MET A 584 1.06 -13.61 -13.85
CA MET A 584 2.00 -12.57 -14.26
C MET A 584 1.27 -11.26 -14.54
N ASN A 585 1.62 -10.21 -13.82
CA ASN A 585 1.19 -8.86 -14.11
C ASN A 585 1.67 -8.42 -15.49
N GLU A 586 0.77 -7.89 -16.33
CA GLU A 586 1.06 -7.20 -17.59
C GLU A 586 2.12 -7.87 -18.48
N PRO A 587 1.97 -9.15 -18.87
CA PRO A 587 2.98 -9.83 -19.66
C PRO A 587 3.23 -9.12 -20.99
N PHE A 588 4.50 -8.76 -21.26
CA PHE A 588 4.87 -7.98 -22.44
C PHE A 588 5.51 -8.85 -23.54
N PRO A 589 5.10 -8.70 -24.81
CA PRO A 589 5.53 -9.57 -25.93
C PRO A 589 6.99 -9.41 -26.40
N GLY A 590 7.82 -8.61 -25.73
CA GLY A 590 9.18 -8.34 -26.20
C GLY A 590 9.19 -7.68 -27.58
N THR A 591 10.07 -8.14 -28.48
CA THR A 591 10.13 -7.63 -29.87
C THR A 591 8.89 -7.94 -30.70
N SER A 592 8.02 -8.86 -30.24
CA SER A 592 6.73 -9.19 -30.89
C SER A 592 5.61 -8.19 -30.61
N TRP A 593 5.84 -7.12 -29.85
CA TRP A 593 4.79 -6.19 -29.41
C TRP A 593 4.00 -5.55 -30.57
N LEU A 594 4.69 -5.13 -31.64
CA LEU A 594 4.00 -4.48 -32.76
C LEU A 594 3.10 -5.45 -33.56
N PRO A 595 3.54 -6.68 -33.93
CA PRO A 595 2.62 -7.68 -34.49
C PRO A 595 1.45 -7.99 -33.56
N THR A 596 1.67 -8.11 -32.24
CA THR A 596 0.61 -8.38 -31.26
C THR A 596 -0.40 -7.25 -31.21
N LEU A 597 0.05 -6.00 -31.15
CA LEU A 597 -0.79 -4.80 -31.25
C LEU A 597 -1.66 -4.78 -32.52
N LEU A 598 -1.14 -5.31 -33.62
CA LEU A 598 -1.87 -5.41 -34.87
C LEU A 598 -2.75 -6.67 -34.99
N GLY A 599 -2.93 -7.41 -33.88
CA GLY A 599 -3.83 -8.56 -33.80
C GLY A 599 -3.21 -9.90 -34.20
N SER A 600 -1.89 -10.03 -34.20
CA SER A 600 -1.23 -11.33 -34.40
C SER A 600 -1.43 -12.22 -33.17
N PRO A 601 -1.94 -13.45 -33.32
CA PRO A 601 -2.09 -14.37 -32.20
C PRO A 601 -0.78 -15.07 -31.80
N PHE A 602 0.32 -14.82 -32.50
CA PHE A 602 1.58 -15.54 -32.32
C PHE A 602 2.06 -15.52 -30.85
N TYR A 603 2.07 -14.36 -30.23
CA TYR A 603 2.47 -14.20 -28.84
C TYR A 603 1.58 -15.00 -27.90
N ALA A 604 0.26 -14.85 -28.04
CA ALA A 604 -0.69 -15.56 -27.20
C ALA A 604 -0.59 -17.08 -27.36
N ASP A 605 -0.46 -17.56 -28.60
CA ASP A 605 -0.50 -19.01 -28.92
C ASP A 605 0.84 -19.71 -28.67
N GLN A 606 1.97 -19.03 -28.90
CA GLN A 606 3.31 -19.66 -28.90
C GLN A 606 4.16 -19.32 -27.70
N GLN A 607 3.82 -18.29 -26.93
CA GLN A 607 4.59 -17.79 -25.80
C GLN A 607 3.75 -17.73 -24.53
N LEU A 608 2.79 -16.83 -24.44
CA LEU A 608 2.04 -16.56 -23.23
C LEU A 608 1.22 -17.76 -22.72
N THR A 609 0.38 -18.35 -23.57
CA THR A 609 -0.45 -19.50 -23.16
C THR A 609 0.37 -20.74 -22.79
N PRO A 610 1.42 -21.11 -23.52
CA PRO A 610 2.32 -22.19 -23.09
C PRO A 610 2.95 -21.95 -21.72
N MET A 611 3.44 -20.73 -21.44
CA MET A 611 3.99 -20.36 -20.15
C MET A 611 2.93 -20.47 -19.05
N TYR A 612 1.71 -19.96 -19.24
CA TYR A 612 0.62 -20.12 -18.29
C TYR A 612 0.30 -21.58 -18.00
N ASN A 613 0.27 -22.42 -19.02
CA ASN A 613 0.06 -23.88 -18.84
C ASN A 613 1.20 -24.57 -18.07
N GLN A 614 2.42 -24.11 -18.27
CA GLN A 614 3.60 -24.60 -17.52
C GLN A 614 3.52 -24.20 -16.04
N VAL A 615 3.23 -22.93 -15.75
CA VAL A 615 3.10 -22.42 -14.38
C VAL A 615 1.88 -23.06 -13.69
N ALA A 616 0.75 -23.19 -14.41
CA ALA A 616 -0.43 -23.91 -13.90
C ALA A 616 -0.08 -25.34 -13.44
N ALA A 617 0.66 -26.09 -14.24
CA ALA A 617 1.10 -27.43 -13.88
C ALA A 617 2.00 -27.45 -12.62
N ALA A 618 2.88 -26.45 -12.46
CA ALA A 618 3.74 -26.31 -11.28
C ALA A 618 2.92 -25.97 -10.02
N ILE A 619 2.00 -25.03 -10.12
CA ILE A 619 1.07 -24.67 -9.02
C ILE A 619 0.22 -25.87 -8.64
N ARG A 620 -0.38 -26.59 -9.60
CA ARG A 620 -1.26 -27.72 -9.34
C ARG A 620 -0.55 -28.93 -8.72
N ALA A 621 0.78 -29.01 -8.84
CA ALA A 621 1.56 -30.02 -8.14
C ALA A 621 1.53 -29.84 -6.61
N VAL A 622 1.26 -28.64 -6.10
CA VAL A 622 1.28 -28.29 -4.67
C VAL A 622 -0.04 -27.73 -4.17
N ASP A 623 -0.80 -27.03 -5.01
CA ASP A 623 -2.13 -26.49 -4.68
C ASP A 623 -3.13 -26.82 -5.79
N PRO A 624 -3.99 -27.81 -5.58
CA PRO A 624 -4.98 -28.26 -6.58
C PRO A 624 -6.22 -27.35 -6.68
N ASN A 625 -6.45 -26.40 -5.75
CA ASN A 625 -7.77 -25.79 -5.56
C ASN A 625 -7.85 -24.29 -5.82
N THR A 626 -6.78 -23.52 -5.53
CA THR A 626 -6.80 -22.06 -5.66
C THR A 626 -6.90 -21.65 -7.13
N ALA A 627 -7.74 -20.65 -7.45
CA ALA A 627 -7.94 -20.23 -8.84
C ALA A 627 -6.66 -19.62 -9.45
N LEU A 628 -6.52 -19.77 -10.77
CA LEU A 628 -5.47 -19.10 -11.54
C LEU A 628 -6.07 -17.88 -12.21
N PHE A 629 -5.47 -16.72 -11.98
CA PHE A 629 -5.78 -15.49 -12.68
C PHE A 629 -4.80 -15.37 -13.83
N VAL A 630 -5.31 -15.07 -15.01
CA VAL A 630 -4.51 -15.00 -16.24
C VAL A 630 -4.87 -13.76 -17.01
N GLU A 631 -3.86 -12.99 -17.37
CA GLU A 631 -4.00 -11.75 -18.11
C GLU A 631 -3.70 -11.97 -19.61
N PRO A 632 -4.31 -11.19 -20.50
CA PRO A 632 -3.80 -11.06 -21.87
C PRO A 632 -2.47 -10.29 -21.85
N ALA A 633 -1.94 -9.97 -23.04
CA ALA A 633 -0.76 -9.11 -23.13
C ALA A 633 -1.01 -7.76 -22.43
N ASN A 634 0.08 -7.10 -22.01
CA ASN A 634 0.10 -5.75 -21.42
C ASN A 634 -0.98 -4.82 -22.02
N PRO A 635 -1.68 -4.00 -21.25
CA PRO A 635 -2.83 -3.21 -21.66
C PRO A 635 -2.63 -2.42 -22.94
N ALA A 636 -1.51 -1.74 -23.11
CA ALA A 636 -1.26 -0.95 -24.30
C ALA A 636 -1.17 -1.79 -25.59
N VAL A 637 -0.95 -3.11 -25.49
CA VAL A 637 -0.92 -4.04 -26.64
C VAL A 637 -2.24 -4.78 -26.81
N SER A 638 -2.98 -5.01 -25.71
CA SER A 638 -4.23 -5.79 -25.71
C SER A 638 -5.48 -4.92 -25.80
N GLU A 639 -5.48 -3.74 -25.18
CA GLU A 639 -6.64 -2.84 -25.13
C GLU A 639 -7.01 -2.27 -26.50
N ILE A 640 -6.01 -1.83 -27.27
CA ILE A 640 -6.30 -1.26 -28.60
C ILE A 640 -7.02 -2.26 -29.51
N PRO A 641 -6.57 -3.52 -29.65
CA PRO A 641 -7.34 -4.55 -30.33
C PRO A 641 -8.73 -4.77 -29.74
N ALA A 642 -8.87 -4.80 -28.42
CA ALA A 642 -10.14 -5.01 -27.73
C ALA A 642 -11.13 -3.87 -27.99
N ILE A 643 -10.69 -2.63 -27.92
CA ILE A 643 -11.48 -1.44 -28.23
C ILE A 643 -11.96 -1.47 -29.69
N LEU A 644 -11.18 -2.02 -30.59
CA LEU A 644 -11.53 -2.20 -31.99
C LEU A 644 -12.43 -3.42 -32.25
N GLY A 645 -12.83 -4.14 -31.19
CA GLY A 645 -13.71 -5.29 -31.25
C GLY A 645 -12.99 -6.60 -31.59
N ALA A 646 -11.65 -6.65 -31.46
CA ALA A 646 -10.93 -7.92 -31.53
C ALA A 646 -11.20 -8.73 -30.26
N PRO A 647 -11.25 -10.06 -30.34
CA PRO A 647 -11.36 -10.90 -29.16
C PRO A 647 -10.08 -10.80 -28.30
N VAL A 648 -10.21 -11.10 -27.00
CA VAL A 648 -9.06 -11.29 -26.12
C VAL A 648 -8.12 -12.32 -26.74
N GLN A 649 -6.84 -11.99 -26.83
CA GLN A 649 -5.82 -12.84 -27.39
C GLN A 649 -5.19 -13.70 -26.28
N LEU A 650 -5.80 -14.84 -26.02
CA LEU A 650 -5.33 -15.83 -25.06
C LEU A 650 -5.81 -17.20 -25.57
N GLY A 651 -4.90 -18.18 -25.57
CA GLY A 651 -5.21 -19.56 -25.95
C GLY A 651 -5.92 -20.31 -24.83
N THR A 652 -6.02 -21.65 -25.00
CA THR A 652 -6.65 -22.50 -23.99
C THR A 652 -5.74 -22.75 -22.81
N ILE A 653 -6.18 -22.38 -21.62
CA ILE A 653 -5.53 -22.73 -20.37
C ILE A 653 -5.98 -24.13 -19.95
N ASN A 654 -5.04 -25.02 -19.65
CA ASN A 654 -5.28 -26.42 -19.31
C ASN A 654 -5.66 -26.59 -17.82
N ASP A 655 -6.60 -25.75 -17.34
CA ASP A 655 -7.12 -25.78 -15.99
C ASP A 655 -8.62 -25.45 -16.01
N THR A 656 -9.35 -25.89 -15.00
CA THR A 656 -10.79 -25.68 -14.89
C THR A 656 -11.14 -24.57 -13.90
N ASN A 657 -10.19 -24.14 -13.05
CA ASN A 657 -10.41 -23.10 -12.08
C ASN A 657 -9.57 -21.86 -12.47
N VAL A 658 -10.03 -21.18 -13.54
CA VAL A 658 -9.33 -20.03 -14.14
C VAL A 658 -10.26 -18.83 -14.15
N VAL A 659 -9.70 -17.67 -13.91
CA VAL A 659 -10.31 -16.35 -13.98
C VAL A 659 -9.57 -15.53 -15.03
N LEU A 660 -10.30 -14.90 -15.95
CA LEU A 660 -9.72 -13.87 -16.83
C LEU A 660 -9.54 -12.59 -16.01
N ALA A 661 -8.30 -12.18 -15.84
CA ALA A 661 -7.94 -10.89 -15.27
C ALA A 661 -7.65 -9.88 -16.40
N PHE A 662 -7.95 -8.60 -16.21
CA PHE A 662 -7.65 -7.56 -17.19
C PHE A 662 -7.58 -6.18 -16.54
N HIS A 663 -6.74 -5.33 -17.09
CA HIS A 663 -6.58 -3.95 -16.68
C HIS A 663 -7.40 -3.01 -17.57
N ASP A 664 -7.88 -1.90 -17.00
CA ASP A 664 -8.65 -0.87 -17.70
C ASP A 664 -8.23 0.52 -17.22
N TYR A 665 -7.39 1.18 -18.00
CA TYR A 665 -6.92 2.51 -17.65
C TYR A 665 -7.38 3.56 -18.65
N CYS A 666 -7.95 4.64 -18.16
CA CYS A 666 -8.28 5.77 -19.01
C CYS A 666 -7.05 6.63 -19.31
N ALA A 667 -6.67 6.79 -20.57
CA ALA A 667 -5.56 7.64 -20.97
C ALA A 667 -5.77 9.08 -20.44
N GLY A 668 -4.82 9.58 -19.63
CA GLY A 668 -4.89 10.81 -18.81
C GLY A 668 -5.20 12.15 -19.50
N SER A 669 -5.54 12.15 -20.79
CA SER A 669 -6.02 13.32 -21.54
C SER A 669 -7.43 13.14 -22.13
N ALA A 670 -8.05 11.99 -21.91
CA ALA A 670 -9.38 11.69 -22.42
C ALA A 670 -10.46 12.42 -21.60
N THR A 671 -11.57 12.76 -22.24
CA THR A 671 -12.73 13.27 -21.51
C THR A 671 -13.46 12.10 -20.84
N SER A 672 -14.17 12.35 -19.74
CA SER A 672 -14.93 11.32 -19.00
C SER A 672 -15.89 10.51 -19.90
N SER A 673 -16.41 11.09 -20.99
CA SER A 673 -17.24 10.37 -21.95
C SER A 673 -16.45 9.41 -22.83
N ILE A 674 -15.20 9.72 -23.14
CA ILE A 674 -14.31 8.82 -23.88
C ILE A 674 -13.86 7.70 -22.96
N CYS A 675 -13.46 8.00 -21.72
CA CYS A 675 -13.13 7.00 -20.71
C CYS A 675 -14.27 6.00 -20.52
N GLY A 676 -15.51 6.47 -20.30
CA GLY A 676 -16.65 5.58 -20.16
C GLY A 676 -16.95 4.71 -21.39
N TRP A 677 -16.67 5.21 -22.59
CA TRP A 677 -16.80 4.41 -23.81
C TRP A 677 -15.69 3.36 -23.91
N LEU A 678 -14.43 3.72 -23.64
CA LEU A 678 -13.29 2.81 -23.65
C LEU A 678 -13.49 1.68 -22.63
N ALA A 679 -13.74 2.02 -21.37
CA ALA A 679 -14.01 1.05 -20.30
C ALA A 679 -15.18 0.12 -20.64
N SER A 680 -16.25 0.65 -21.23
CA SER A 680 -17.40 -0.16 -21.67
C SER A 680 -17.03 -1.15 -22.77
N GLN A 681 -16.17 -0.78 -23.74
CA GLN A 681 -15.70 -1.69 -24.79
C GLN A 681 -14.78 -2.78 -24.22
N GLN A 682 -13.87 -2.40 -23.34
CA GLN A 682 -12.93 -3.30 -22.67
C GLN A 682 -13.69 -4.35 -21.85
N ALA A 683 -14.53 -3.92 -20.93
CA ALA A 683 -15.37 -4.80 -20.10
C ALA A 683 -16.28 -5.70 -20.95
N SER A 684 -16.85 -5.16 -22.05
CA SER A 684 -17.66 -5.95 -23.00
C SER A 684 -16.87 -7.07 -23.64
N THR A 685 -15.64 -6.78 -24.08
CA THR A 685 -14.76 -7.75 -24.75
C THR A 685 -14.30 -8.83 -23.77
N ALA A 686 -13.88 -8.44 -22.57
CA ALA A 686 -13.51 -9.37 -21.49
C ALA A 686 -14.69 -10.28 -21.10
N ASN A 687 -15.90 -9.71 -20.91
CA ASN A 687 -17.11 -10.47 -20.62
C ASN A 687 -17.50 -11.45 -21.74
N ALA A 688 -17.33 -11.04 -22.99
CA ALA A 688 -17.60 -11.93 -24.12
C ALA A 688 -16.65 -13.14 -24.13
N TYR A 689 -15.37 -12.91 -23.85
CA TYR A 689 -14.37 -13.97 -23.72
C TYR A 689 -14.67 -14.89 -22.53
N GLY A 690 -14.93 -14.33 -21.34
CA GLY A 690 -15.28 -15.11 -20.16
C GLY A 690 -16.50 -16.01 -20.38
N LYS A 691 -17.57 -15.51 -21.03
CA LYS A 691 -18.74 -16.29 -21.40
C LYS A 691 -18.45 -17.38 -22.44
N ALA A 692 -17.61 -17.09 -23.43
CA ALA A 692 -17.23 -18.06 -24.46
C ALA A 692 -16.41 -19.23 -23.89
N ASN A 693 -15.60 -18.96 -22.85
CA ASN A 693 -14.71 -19.94 -22.22
C ASN A 693 -15.25 -20.45 -20.86
N ASN A 694 -16.45 -20.02 -20.48
CA ASN A 694 -17.11 -20.43 -19.22
C ASN A 694 -16.24 -20.15 -17.98
N MET A 695 -15.67 -18.95 -17.90
CA MET A 695 -14.81 -18.52 -16.80
C MET A 695 -15.23 -17.15 -16.26
N PRO A 696 -15.02 -16.87 -14.97
CA PRO A 696 -15.22 -15.53 -14.38
C PRO A 696 -14.27 -14.51 -15.00
N VAL A 697 -14.67 -13.25 -14.90
CA VAL A 697 -13.87 -12.09 -15.33
C VAL A 697 -13.67 -11.16 -14.14
N PHE A 698 -12.45 -10.67 -13.96
CA PHE A 698 -12.04 -9.78 -12.89
C PHE A 698 -11.29 -8.59 -13.49
N MET A 699 -11.72 -7.37 -13.20
CA MET A 699 -10.97 -6.15 -13.54
C MET A 699 -9.99 -5.89 -12.40
N ASP A 700 -8.79 -6.40 -12.52
CA ASP A 700 -7.84 -6.47 -11.40
C ASP A 700 -6.93 -5.25 -11.28
N GLU A 701 -6.92 -4.40 -12.31
CA GLU A 701 -6.40 -3.04 -12.19
C GLU A 701 -7.25 -2.06 -12.97
N PHE A 702 -7.48 -0.89 -12.37
CA PHE A 702 -8.06 0.28 -13.00
C PHE A 702 -7.77 1.52 -12.15
N GLY A 703 -8.00 2.70 -12.68
CA GLY A 703 -7.85 3.94 -11.91
C GLY A 703 -6.54 4.64 -12.15
N ALA A 704 -5.54 4.48 -11.30
CA ALA A 704 -4.30 5.29 -11.25
C ALA A 704 -4.61 6.80 -11.30
N SER A 705 -5.77 7.19 -10.76
CA SER A 705 -6.35 8.52 -10.86
C SER A 705 -7.18 8.85 -9.63
N ASN A 706 -7.15 10.11 -9.20
CA ASN A 706 -8.05 10.63 -8.17
C ASN A 706 -9.26 11.38 -8.75
N ALA A 707 -9.50 11.29 -10.06
CA ALA A 707 -10.62 11.93 -10.74
C ALA A 707 -11.89 11.07 -10.57
N PRO A 708 -12.92 11.53 -9.84
CA PRO A 708 -14.13 10.73 -9.62
C PRO A 708 -14.85 10.31 -10.89
N SER A 709 -14.74 11.10 -11.96
CA SER A 709 -15.37 10.79 -13.24
C SER A 709 -14.76 9.57 -13.92
N ASP A 710 -13.45 9.38 -13.79
CA ASP A 710 -12.70 8.30 -14.42
C ASP A 710 -12.96 7.01 -13.64
N LEU A 711 -12.72 7.03 -12.32
CA LEU A 711 -13.05 5.91 -11.42
C LEU A 711 -14.50 5.44 -11.58
N GLN A 712 -15.46 6.38 -11.65
CA GLN A 712 -16.88 6.05 -11.80
C GLN A 712 -17.18 5.43 -13.17
N ALA A 713 -16.48 5.84 -14.24
CA ALA A 713 -16.66 5.30 -15.57
C ALA A 713 -16.26 3.82 -15.63
N GLU A 714 -15.10 3.48 -15.08
CA GLU A 714 -14.54 2.13 -15.01
C GLU A 714 -15.37 1.23 -14.08
N MET A 715 -15.71 1.71 -12.87
CA MET A 715 -16.62 1.00 -11.95
C MET A 715 -17.99 0.71 -12.56
N ASN A 716 -18.56 1.65 -13.32
CA ASN A 716 -19.84 1.43 -14.01
C ASN A 716 -19.72 0.40 -15.13
N ALA A 717 -18.60 0.37 -15.85
CA ALA A 717 -18.34 -0.64 -16.86
C ALA A 717 -18.29 -2.04 -16.23
N ALA A 718 -17.56 -2.20 -15.11
CA ALA A 718 -17.53 -3.45 -14.34
C ALA A 718 -18.91 -3.84 -13.81
N ALA A 719 -19.65 -2.90 -13.22
CA ALA A 719 -20.99 -3.14 -12.65
C ALA A 719 -22.02 -3.60 -13.70
N ASN A 720 -21.94 -3.09 -14.94
CA ASN A 720 -22.80 -3.51 -16.05
C ASN A 720 -22.69 -5.01 -16.38
N TYR A 721 -21.57 -5.62 -16.06
CA TYR A 721 -21.31 -7.04 -16.26
C TYR A 721 -21.16 -7.83 -14.95
N LEU A 722 -21.41 -7.20 -13.79
CA LEU A 722 -21.32 -7.82 -12.47
C LEU A 722 -19.91 -8.36 -12.17
N MET A 723 -18.89 -7.65 -12.62
CA MET A 723 -17.50 -8.00 -12.42
C MET A 723 -17.01 -7.56 -11.04
N SER A 724 -16.15 -8.35 -10.47
CA SER A 724 -15.29 -7.99 -9.35
C SER A 724 -14.15 -7.09 -9.82
N TRP A 725 -13.56 -6.30 -8.90
CA TRP A 725 -12.48 -5.38 -9.24
C TRP A 725 -11.53 -5.06 -8.09
N SER A 726 -10.29 -4.65 -8.43
CA SER A 726 -9.31 -4.02 -7.53
C SER A 726 -8.72 -2.77 -8.18
N GLU A 727 -8.77 -1.65 -7.48
CA GLU A 727 -8.30 -0.34 -7.95
C GLU A 727 -6.81 -0.17 -7.71
N TRP A 728 -6.12 0.55 -8.61
CA TRP A 728 -4.75 0.98 -8.47
C TRP A 728 -4.68 2.43 -7.98
N ALA A 729 -4.32 2.70 -6.67
CA ALA A 729 -3.92 1.68 -5.73
C ALA A 729 -4.26 2.12 -4.29
N TYR A 730 -4.14 1.21 -3.32
CA TYR A 730 -4.27 1.56 -1.90
C TYR A 730 -3.31 2.69 -1.54
N SER A 731 -2.04 2.58 -1.96
CA SER A 731 -1.03 3.61 -1.80
C SER A 731 0.02 3.57 -2.90
N GLY A 732 0.40 4.72 -3.43
CA GLY A 732 1.51 4.88 -4.39
C GLY A 732 2.89 4.97 -3.73
N VAL A 733 3.02 4.67 -2.43
CA VAL A 733 4.34 4.70 -1.76
C VAL A 733 5.23 3.59 -2.31
N GLY A 734 6.32 3.99 -2.95
CA GLY A 734 7.26 3.06 -3.58
C GLY A 734 6.89 2.68 -5.01
N ASP A 735 5.82 3.22 -5.57
CA ASP A 735 5.49 3.04 -6.98
C ASP A 735 6.42 3.89 -7.86
N ILE A 736 7.32 3.20 -8.58
CA ILE A 736 8.34 3.80 -9.44
C ILE A 736 7.97 3.74 -10.93
N THR A 737 6.86 3.13 -11.26
CA THR A 737 6.44 2.83 -12.63
C THR A 737 5.04 3.35 -12.95
N THR A 738 4.47 4.20 -12.11
CA THR A 738 3.15 4.81 -12.37
C THR A 738 3.19 5.82 -13.52
N SER A 739 2.16 5.80 -14.35
CA SER A 739 1.90 6.85 -15.34
C SER A 739 1.22 8.08 -14.74
N GLY A 740 0.69 7.97 -13.53
CA GLY A 740 0.08 9.04 -12.74
C GLY A 740 1.08 9.74 -11.82
N SER A 741 0.61 10.10 -10.66
CA SER A 741 1.49 10.52 -9.56
C SER A 741 1.15 9.69 -8.33
N THR A 742 2.13 9.39 -7.52
CA THR A 742 1.97 8.56 -6.32
C THR A 742 0.83 9.04 -5.39
N ASN A 743 0.60 10.36 -5.30
CA ASN A 743 -0.55 10.91 -4.56
C ASN A 743 -1.86 10.91 -5.39
N GLY A 744 -1.75 10.86 -6.71
CA GLY A 744 -2.90 10.87 -7.61
C GLY A 744 -3.62 9.53 -7.70
N GLU A 745 -2.92 8.45 -7.45
CA GLU A 745 -3.45 7.09 -7.45
C GLU A 745 -3.82 6.57 -6.05
N SER A 746 -3.34 7.24 -4.98
CA SER A 746 -3.48 6.75 -3.62
C SER A 746 -4.84 7.04 -3.00
N VAL A 747 -5.42 6.06 -2.32
CA VAL A 747 -6.48 6.27 -1.33
C VAL A 747 -5.87 6.61 0.03
N ILE A 748 -4.75 6.02 0.39
CA ILE A 748 -3.93 6.37 1.56
C ILE A 748 -2.58 6.89 1.10
N TYR A 749 -2.28 8.16 1.43
CA TYR A 749 -1.06 8.81 0.97
C TYR A 749 0.21 8.24 1.60
N ASN A 750 0.14 7.72 2.82
CA ASN A 750 1.27 7.14 3.53
C ASN A 750 0.81 6.03 4.50
N PRO A 751 0.93 4.76 4.13
CA PRO A 751 0.53 3.64 4.98
C PRO A 751 1.33 3.54 6.29
N ALA A 752 2.48 4.22 6.39
CA ALA A 752 3.23 4.29 7.64
C ALA A 752 2.55 5.20 8.70
N LEU A 753 1.47 5.89 8.34
CA LEU A 753 0.66 6.74 9.23
C LEU A 753 -0.76 6.14 9.33
N PRO A 754 -1.47 6.38 10.43
CA PRO A 754 -2.86 5.93 10.55
C PRO A 754 -3.72 6.42 9.38
N PRO A 755 -4.62 5.58 8.82
CA PRO A 755 -5.48 5.91 7.69
C PRO A 755 -6.64 6.83 8.14
N THR A 756 -6.30 8.04 8.59
CA THR A 756 -7.25 9.03 9.13
C THR A 756 -6.91 10.45 8.71
N GLY A 757 -7.92 11.33 8.70
CA GLY A 757 -7.74 12.76 8.48
C GLY A 757 -7.09 13.10 7.14
N GLY A 758 -6.00 13.86 7.17
CA GLY A 758 -5.28 14.31 5.96
C GLY A 758 -4.46 13.22 5.27
N ASN A 759 -4.35 12.03 5.85
CA ASN A 759 -3.71 10.87 5.22
C ASN A 759 -4.65 10.08 4.29
N VAL A 760 -5.94 10.41 4.28
CA VAL A 760 -6.95 9.75 3.44
C VAL A 760 -7.34 10.67 2.29
N ASN A 761 -7.28 10.15 1.07
CA ASN A 761 -7.93 10.77 -0.09
C ASN A 761 -9.43 10.53 -0.02
N ASN A 762 -10.14 11.43 0.68
CA ASN A 762 -11.58 11.29 0.89
C ASN A 762 -12.39 11.34 -0.41
N THR A 763 -11.87 11.97 -1.45
CA THR A 763 -12.55 12.05 -2.75
C THR A 763 -12.55 10.68 -3.44
N SER A 764 -11.41 10.02 -3.52
CA SER A 764 -11.30 8.66 -4.06
C SER A 764 -12.07 7.66 -3.18
N LEU A 765 -11.90 7.73 -1.85
CA LEU A 765 -12.62 6.86 -0.93
C LEU A 765 -14.15 6.94 -1.11
N GLN A 766 -14.72 8.15 -1.17
CA GLN A 766 -16.16 8.34 -1.37
C GLN A 766 -16.65 7.85 -2.72
N THR A 767 -15.80 7.87 -3.74
CA THR A 767 -16.14 7.37 -5.07
C THR A 767 -16.12 5.84 -5.10
N LEU A 768 -15.12 5.21 -4.48
CA LEU A 768 -14.87 3.76 -4.53
C LEU A 768 -15.72 3.00 -3.51
N ALA A 769 -15.88 3.53 -2.28
CA ALA A 769 -16.62 2.87 -1.20
C ALA A 769 -18.14 3.00 -1.39
N THR A 770 -18.68 2.41 -2.44
CA THR A 770 -20.10 2.37 -2.76
C THR A 770 -20.73 1.03 -2.38
N PRO A 771 -22.06 0.99 -2.15
CA PRO A 771 -22.74 -0.29 -1.89
C PRO A 771 -22.64 -1.26 -3.05
N TYR A 772 -22.42 -2.55 -2.74
CA TYR A 772 -22.41 -3.66 -3.70
C TYR A 772 -22.78 -4.99 -3.02
N PRO A 773 -23.29 -6.00 -3.77
CA PRO A 773 -23.55 -7.32 -3.21
C PRO A 773 -22.22 -8.06 -3.00
N GLN A 774 -21.99 -8.63 -1.79
CA GLN A 774 -20.76 -9.35 -1.45
C GLN A 774 -20.88 -10.85 -1.60
N ALA A 775 -21.90 -11.46 -0.97
CA ALA A 775 -22.18 -12.89 -1.08
C ALA A 775 -23.67 -13.07 -1.32
N VAL A 776 -24.04 -13.73 -2.41
CA VAL A 776 -25.40 -13.80 -2.91
C VAL A 776 -25.89 -15.24 -2.92
N SER A 777 -26.90 -15.55 -2.11
CA SER A 777 -27.60 -16.84 -2.14
C SER A 777 -28.51 -16.92 -3.38
N GLY A 778 -27.87 -16.98 -4.54
CA GLY A 778 -28.51 -16.94 -5.85
C GLY A 778 -27.56 -16.47 -6.95
N THR A 779 -28.13 -16.15 -8.09
CA THR A 779 -27.41 -15.58 -9.23
C THR A 779 -27.74 -14.10 -9.37
N PRO A 780 -26.78 -13.18 -9.25
CA PRO A 780 -26.97 -11.76 -9.50
C PRO A 780 -27.52 -11.49 -10.90
N LEU A 781 -28.45 -10.54 -11.00
CA LEU A 781 -29.05 -10.11 -12.27
C LEU A 781 -28.59 -8.70 -12.65
N SER A 782 -28.54 -7.79 -11.66
CA SER A 782 -28.06 -6.43 -11.86
C SER A 782 -27.82 -5.75 -10.51
N PHE A 783 -26.86 -4.84 -10.45
CA PHE A 783 -26.80 -3.81 -9.41
C PHE A 783 -26.38 -2.45 -10.00
N SER A 784 -26.71 -1.36 -9.31
CA SER A 784 -26.37 -0.02 -9.75
C SER A 784 -26.38 0.97 -8.58
N ASN A 785 -25.42 1.88 -8.59
CA ASN A 785 -25.35 3.06 -7.71
C ASN A 785 -25.68 4.29 -8.55
N ALA A 786 -26.95 4.64 -8.66
CA ALA A 786 -27.39 5.76 -9.49
C ALA A 786 -28.48 6.58 -8.80
N ASN A 787 -28.51 7.90 -9.07
CA ASN A 787 -29.54 8.82 -8.57
C ASN A 787 -29.68 8.80 -7.03
N GLY A 788 -28.58 8.60 -6.30
CA GLY A 788 -28.57 8.55 -4.83
C GLY A 788 -29.21 7.29 -4.24
N ALA A 789 -29.38 6.25 -5.03
CA ALA A 789 -29.91 4.96 -4.59
C ALA A 789 -29.03 3.81 -5.08
N PHE A 790 -28.78 2.85 -4.22
CA PHE A 790 -28.29 1.54 -4.63
C PHE A 790 -29.49 0.66 -4.94
N THR A 791 -29.44 -0.02 -6.07
CA THR A 791 -30.44 -1.02 -6.48
C THR A 791 -29.75 -2.33 -6.79
N PHE A 792 -30.32 -3.43 -6.34
CA PHE A 792 -29.78 -4.77 -6.57
C PHE A 792 -30.92 -5.75 -6.84
N SER A 793 -30.72 -6.67 -7.77
CA SER A 793 -31.63 -7.77 -8.02
C SER A 793 -30.86 -9.07 -8.26
N TYR A 794 -31.38 -10.18 -7.72
CA TYR A 794 -30.84 -11.51 -7.94
C TYR A 794 -31.95 -12.56 -8.00
N SER A 795 -31.69 -13.63 -8.75
CA SER A 795 -32.48 -14.85 -8.75
C SER A 795 -32.03 -15.77 -7.63
N THR A 796 -32.93 -16.50 -7.00
CA THR A 796 -32.58 -17.52 -6.00
C THR A 796 -31.97 -18.80 -6.62
N ALA A 797 -31.87 -18.89 -7.96
CA ALA A 797 -31.21 -19.98 -8.65
C ALA A 797 -29.70 -19.98 -8.36
N LYS A 798 -29.15 -21.17 -8.14
CA LYS A 798 -27.72 -21.37 -7.94
C LYS A 798 -26.94 -21.13 -9.25
N ALA A 799 -25.73 -20.61 -9.14
CA ALA A 799 -24.87 -20.30 -10.29
C ALA A 799 -24.44 -21.56 -11.08
N ASP A 800 -24.36 -22.72 -10.40
CA ASP A 800 -24.03 -24.01 -11.01
C ASP A 800 -25.21 -24.66 -11.76
N GLY A 801 -26.40 -24.05 -11.73
CA GLY A 801 -27.63 -24.58 -12.30
C GLY A 801 -28.25 -25.75 -11.50
N ALA A 802 -27.67 -26.12 -10.35
CA ALA A 802 -28.15 -27.26 -9.55
C ALA A 802 -29.30 -26.87 -8.60
N GLY A 803 -30.30 -26.17 -9.12
CA GLY A 803 -31.50 -25.81 -8.37
C GLY A 803 -31.46 -24.39 -7.79
N THR A 804 -32.07 -24.22 -6.61
CA THR A 804 -32.24 -22.93 -5.95
C THR A 804 -31.78 -22.96 -4.51
N PHE A 805 -31.45 -21.82 -3.95
CA PHE A 805 -31.22 -21.66 -2.51
C PHE A 805 -32.57 -21.84 -1.75
N ALA A 806 -32.48 -22.30 -0.54
CA ALA A 806 -33.66 -22.46 0.33
C ALA A 806 -34.25 -21.12 0.71
N THR A 807 -35.54 -21.07 1.02
CA THR A 807 -36.18 -19.93 1.68
C THR A 807 -35.44 -19.56 2.95
N GLY A 808 -35.19 -18.29 3.16
CA GLY A 808 -34.41 -17.79 4.31
C GLY A 808 -32.90 -17.76 4.11
N SER A 809 -32.38 -18.25 2.97
CA SER A 809 -30.93 -18.14 2.69
C SER A 809 -30.48 -16.69 2.65
N PRO A 810 -29.42 -16.33 3.40
CA PRO A 810 -28.97 -14.95 3.52
C PRO A 810 -28.11 -14.53 2.32
N SER A 811 -28.28 -13.31 1.87
CA SER A 811 -27.36 -12.60 0.97
C SER A 811 -26.82 -11.37 1.67
N THR A 812 -25.55 -11.05 1.50
CA THR A 812 -24.88 -9.90 2.11
C THR A 812 -24.59 -8.82 1.10
N ILE A 813 -24.79 -7.58 1.51
CA ILE A 813 -24.54 -6.37 0.74
C ILE A 813 -23.66 -5.46 1.60
N SER A 814 -22.54 -5.01 1.07
CA SER A 814 -21.75 -3.94 1.68
C SER A 814 -22.51 -2.61 1.60
N VAL A 815 -22.65 -1.92 2.71
CA VAL A 815 -23.24 -0.57 2.79
C VAL A 815 -22.34 0.29 3.67
N PRO A 816 -21.20 0.76 3.14
CA PRO A 816 -20.22 1.49 3.93
C PRO A 816 -20.79 2.80 4.48
N ALA A 817 -20.42 3.16 5.70
CA ALA A 817 -20.90 4.37 6.35
C ALA A 817 -20.54 5.65 5.58
N VAL A 818 -19.44 5.65 4.84
CA VAL A 818 -19.02 6.78 4.00
C VAL A 818 -20.02 7.06 2.87
N ALA A 819 -20.71 6.04 2.36
CA ALA A 819 -21.75 6.20 1.34
C ALA A 819 -23.05 6.79 1.92
N TYR A 820 -23.37 6.47 3.17
CA TYR A 820 -24.59 6.94 3.86
C TYR A 820 -24.27 7.42 5.29
N PRO A 821 -23.59 8.56 5.45
CA PRO A 821 -23.09 9.01 6.75
C PRO A 821 -24.20 9.32 7.78
N ASN A 822 -25.43 9.58 7.32
CA ASN A 822 -26.59 9.81 8.18
C ASN A 822 -27.49 8.58 8.31
N GLY A 823 -27.01 7.41 7.87
CA GLY A 823 -27.79 6.18 7.81
C GLY A 823 -28.58 6.00 6.51
N TYR A 824 -29.28 4.87 6.41
CA TYR A 824 -29.98 4.48 5.20
C TYR A 824 -31.32 3.79 5.47
N THR A 825 -32.19 3.79 4.48
CA THR A 825 -33.45 3.05 4.45
C THR A 825 -33.38 1.94 3.40
N VAL A 826 -34.05 0.83 3.67
CA VAL A 826 -34.06 -0.35 2.78
C VAL A 826 -35.50 -0.68 2.40
N THR A 827 -35.74 -0.95 1.11
CA THR A 827 -36.95 -1.56 0.60
C THR A 827 -36.60 -2.88 -0.09
N VAL A 828 -37.27 -3.97 0.29
CA VAL A 828 -37.05 -5.30 -0.26
C VAL A 828 -38.34 -5.85 -0.84
N THR A 829 -38.24 -6.50 -2.00
CA THR A 829 -39.34 -7.27 -2.61
C THR A 829 -38.83 -8.71 -2.83
N GLY A 830 -39.62 -9.72 -2.43
CA GLY A 830 -39.24 -11.13 -2.51
C GLY A 830 -38.28 -11.60 -1.40
N GLY A 831 -38.06 -10.76 -0.40
CA GLY A 831 -37.20 -11.01 0.77
C GLY A 831 -37.45 -9.99 1.87
N HIS A 832 -36.72 -10.12 2.97
CA HIS A 832 -36.76 -9.21 4.11
C HIS A 832 -35.37 -8.96 4.70
N VAL A 833 -35.23 -7.82 5.40
CA VAL A 833 -33.98 -7.46 6.08
C VAL A 833 -33.84 -8.26 7.38
N VAL A 834 -32.68 -8.85 7.59
CA VAL A 834 -32.32 -9.63 8.80
C VAL A 834 -31.35 -8.86 9.69
N SER A 835 -30.43 -8.05 9.08
CA SER A 835 -29.46 -7.27 9.83
C SER A 835 -30.10 -6.12 10.62
N ALA A 836 -29.35 -5.58 11.58
CA ALA A 836 -29.75 -4.35 12.30
C ALA A 836 -29.90 -3.16 11.33
N ALA A 837 -30.67 -2.16 11.71
CA ALA A 837 -30.75 -0.90 10.97
C ALA A 837 -29.38 -0.25 10.88
N ASN A 838 -29.04 0.28 9.71
CA ASN A 838 -27.76 0.94 9.43
C ASN A 838 -26.53 0.06 9.62
N ALA A 839 -26.66 -1.27 9.53
CA ALA A 839 -25.53 -2.17 9.60
C ALA A 839 -24.60 -1.96 8.38
N PRO A 840 -23.27 -1.92 8.54
CA PRO A 840 -22.35 -1.79 7.40
C PRO A 840 -22.42 -3.00 6.44
N THR A 841 -22.88 -4.14 6.94
CA THR A 841 -23.25 -5.31 6.15
C THR A 841 -24.75 -5.53 6.26
N LEU A 842 -25.48 -5.18 5.20
CA LEU A 842 -26.92 -5.41 5.09
C LEU A 842 -27.15 -6.88 4.72
N VAL A 843 -27.93 -7.60 5.51
CA VAL A 843 -28.29 -9.00 5.28
C VAL A 843 -29.75 -9.10 4.86
N ILE A 844 -29.98 -9.75 3.71
CA ILE A 844 -31.31 -9.99 3.15
C ILE A 844 -31.56 -11.50 3.11
N ALA A 845 -32.65 -11.97 3.68
CA ALA A 845 -33.14 -13.33 3.54
C ALA A 845 -34.25 -13.38 2.48
N SER A 846 -34.19 -14.40 1.60
CA SER A 846 -35.23 -14.63 0.58
C SER A 846 -36.54 -15.15 1.19
N ASP A 847 -37.69 -14.69 0.71
CA ASP A 847 -39.03 -15.16 1.20
C ASP A 847 -39.50 -16.42 0.48
N THR A 848 -38.91 -16.76 -0.65
CA THR A 848 -39.26 -17.92 -1.46
C THR A 848 -38.02 -18.65 -1.95
N ALA A 849 -38.13 -19.99 -2.12
CA ALA A 849 -37.05 -20.78 -2.71
C ALA A 849 -36.93 -20.60 -4.23
N THR A 850 -37.94 -20.02 -4.89
CA THR A 850 -37.93 -19.72 -6.33
C THR A 850 -38.45 -18.32 -6.58
N GLY A 851 -37.65 -17.49 -7.22
CA GLY A 851 -38.06 -16.13 -7.50
C GLY A 851 -36.92 -15.17 -7.68
N VAL A 852 -37.24 -13.90 -7.71
CA VAL A 852 -36.32 -12.77 -7.78
C VAL A 852 -36.46 -11.93 -6.51
N VAL A 853 -35.35 -11.60 -5.93
CA VAL A 853 -35.25 -10.65 -4.81
C VAL A 853 -34.75 -9.32 -5.35
N GLN A 854 -35.41 -8.24 -4.96
CA GLN A 854 -35.04 -6.88 -5.31
C GLN A 854 -34.79 -6.06 -4.04
N VAL A 855 -33.70 -5.33 -4.00
CA VAL A 855 -33.27 -4.51 -2.88
C VAL A 855 -33.02 -3.08 -3.36
N VAL A 856 -33.55 -2.11 -2.63
CA VAL A 856 -33.27 -0.68 -2.85
C VAL A 856 -32.81 -0.06 -1.55
N VAL A 857 -31.63 0.54 -1.55
CA VAL A 857 -31.05 1.27 -0.42
C VAL A 857 -30.96 2.75 -0.77
N LYS A 858 -31.41 3.62 0.12
CA LYS A 858 -31.38 5.08 -0.05
C LYS A 858 -30.91 5.74 1.25
N ALA A 859 -30.31 6.92 1.15
CA ALA A 859 -29.99 7.71 2.32
C ALA A 859 -31.23 7.89 3.20
N ALA A 860 -31.05 7.89 4.53
CA ALA A 860 -32.11 8.27 5.45
C ALA A 860 -32.51 9.74 5.19
N PRO A 861 -33.81 10.10 5.32
CA PRO A 861 -34.32 11.43 5.06
C PRO A 861 -33.77 12.49 6.01
#